data_2059c2be1a471b2058ac6b7d3c4af9e0
#
_entry.id   2059c2be1a471b2058ac6b7d3c4af9e0
#
_cell.length_a   1.000
_cell.length_b   1.000
_cell.length_c   1.000
_cell.angle_alpha   90.00
_cell.angle_beta   90.00
_cell.angle_gamma   90.00
#
_symmetry.space_group_name_H-M   'P 1'
#
loop_
_entity.id
_entity.type
_entity.pdbx_description
1 polymer ?
#
loop_
_entity_poly.entity_id
_entity_poly.type
_entity_poly.pdbx_seq_one_letter_code
_entity_poly.pdbx_strand_id
1 'polypeptide(L)'
;MNSLVKVEGYDDLGICICPQGSQGEVIELGGLLVVLPAKPPEEEIQGYGKPNDLQVWERGLLPEELSRVRSMDEWGEMPREFRQKFRPYIEEEFRRRREGFWFYNNGEPTYITGRHYMMLQWTKLDIGYPNFLSFQRDIFLHMAACEADPRCIGQLYTKCRRSGYTNICASVLVDEATQVKDKLLGIQSKTGKDAQENIFMKKVVQMFKSYPFFFKPIQDGTTNPRMELAFREPSKRITKNNKTSQKGEALNTVINWKNTTNNAYDGEKVHILYLDEAGKWEKPTDIRDAWRIQRTCLIVGRKIVGKALVGSTVNPMDKGGKEYKELWADSSPMERNANGRTRSGLYRLFIPAYESLEGFFDVYGHPVIEDPDSPVSGLDGDSVYQGAKTYLKNERNGLKHDPSELNEVTRQFPFTTDEAFRDSIDGSIFNIGKIYQQIEHNEDLFPNPVVQGNFVWKNGERDTEVVFSPDVNGRFFVSWMPPEDQRNQKRTERGKRVAPFPERGVGGVDSYDLDETVDGRGSKGAMHLLNKFNMNDASNMFVVEYASRPDMAKIFYEDCLMAAVFYGYPLLVENNKYGIVRYFESRGYDGYLMDRPKHLFAGSSKSVRTKGLPSNSADIIQAHAQSIEAYVHNHVGIHGESGMMGKMYFNRTLEDWIGFKITNRTKFDLTISSGLALLAAQKAPPKKEVDLSEKQFFRRFKFNA
;
A
#
# COMPACT_ATOMS: atom_id res chain seq x y z
N MET A 1 6.10 28.50 -15.51
CA MET A 1 6.81 27.35 -14.91
C MET A 1 6.58 27.40 -13.43
N ASN A 2 6.00 26.34 -12.88
CA ASN A 2 5.85 26.21 -11.44
C ASN A 2 7.23 26.03 -10.81
N SER A 3 7.55 26.79 -9.76
CA SER A 3 8.82 26.72 -9.06
C SER A 3 8.67 25.93 -7.76
N LEU A 4 9.70 25.18 -7.39
CA LEU A 4 9.80 24.61 -6.05
C LEU A 4 9.96 25.76 -5.06
N VAL A 5 9.10 25.82 -4.06
CA VAL A 5 9.18 26.81 -2.98
C VAL A 5 9.63 26.08 -1.72
N LYS A 6 10.60 26.66 -1.00
CA LYS A 6 10.89 26.23 0.37
C LYS A 6 9.76 26.69 1.28
N VAL A 7 9.11 25.76 1.92
CA VAL A 7 8.14 26.04 2.98
C VAL A 7 8.89 25.98 4.31
N GLU A 8 8.89 27.05 5.07
CA GLU A 8 9.63 27.16 6.33
C GLU A 8 9.16 26.08 7.31
N GLY A 9 10.08 25.29 7.85
CA GLY A 9 9.80 24.16 8.75
C GLY A 9 9.57 22.81 8.07
N TYR A 10 9.62 22.74 6.73
CA TYR A 10 9.36 21.50 5.98
C TYR A 10 10.39 21.30 4.88
N ASP A 11 11.61 21.22 5.17
CA ASP A 11 12.73 21.01 4.23
C ASP A 11 12.34 20.90 2.73
N ASP A 12 12.89 20.00 1.95
CA ASP A 12 12.70 19.92 0.49
C ASP A 12 11.34 19.32 0.02
N LEU A 13 10.33 19.19 0.88
CA LEU A 13 9.06 18.57 0.52
C LEU A 13 8.04 19.52 -0.11
N GLY A 14 8.25 20.84 0.01
CA GLY A 14 7.33 21.85 -0.55
C GLY A 14 7.37 21.90 -2.07
N ILE A 15 6.24 21.68 -2.73
CA ILE A 15 6.06 21.79 -4.18
C ILE A 15 5.02 22.86 -4.47
N CYS A 16 5.42 23.91 -5.17
CA CYS A 16 4.53 25.01 -5.52
C CYS A 16 3.86 24.75 -6.87
N ILE A 17 2.53 24.77 -6.90
CA ILE A 17 1.73 24.72 -8.13
C ILE A 17 1.21 26.10 -8.55
N CYS A 18 1.62 27.15 -7.84
CA CYS A 18 1.27 28.55 -8.12
C CYS A 18 2.15 29.19 -9.19
N PRO A 19 1.73 30.30 -9.81
CA PRO A 19 2.60 31.23 -10.51
C PRO A 19 3.67 31.80 -9.57
N GLN A 20 4.82 32.19 -10.11
CA GLN A 20 5.98 32.68 -9.34
C GLN A 20 5.61 33.76 -8.32
N GLY A 21 6.06 33.57 -7.09
CA GLY A 21 6.01 34.57 -6.01
C GLY A 21 4.77 34.59 -5.13
N SER A 22 3.74 33.79 -5.44
CA SER A 22 2.55 33.73 -4.58
C SER A 22 2.60 32.51 -3.66
N GLN A 23 2.34 32.73 -2.37
CA GLN A 23 2.17 31.68 -1.38
C GLN A 23 0.71 31.64 -0.95
N GLY A 24 0.03 30.52 -1.23
CA GLY A 24 -1.30 30.23 -0.74
C GLY A 24 -1.28 29.23 0.42
N GLU A 25 -2.39 28.60 0.65
CA GLU A 25 -2.56 27.51 1.60
C GLU A 25 -1.66 26.31 1.25
N VAL A 26 -1.15 25.62 2.27
CA VAL A 26 -0.36 24.39 2.13
C VAL A 26 -1.20 23.19 2.51
N ILE A 27 -1.29 22.22 1.63
CA ILE A 27 -2.01 20.95 1.85
C ILE A 27 -1.02 19.79 1.79
N GLU A 28 -1.19 18.80 2.67
CA GLU A 28 -0.42 17.56 2.63
C GLU A 28 -1.17 16.49 1.83
N LEU A 29 -0.53 15.95 0.79
CA LEU A 29 -1.08 14.89 -0.07
C LEU A 29 -0.02 13.83 -0.34
N GLY A 30 -0.25 12.62 0.16
CA GLY A 30 0.64 11.47 -0.10
C GLY A 30 2.08 11.66 0.37
N GLY A 31 2.31 12.46 1.42
CA GLY A 31 3.63 12.84 1.94
C GLY A 31 4.28 14.01 1.17
N LEU A 32 3.53 14.72 0.34
CA LEU A 32 3.95 15.95 -0.32
C LEU A 32 3.25 17.15 0.32
N LEU A 33 3.98 18.26 0.45
CA LEU A 33 3.41 19.56 0.78
C LEU A 33 3.10 20.31 -0.53
N VAL A 34 1.83 20.52 -0.81
CA VAL A 34 1.38 21.19 -2.02
C VAL A 34 0.92 22.60 -1.68
N VAL A 35 1.60 23.60 -2.26
CA VAL A 35 1.27 25.01 -2.05
C VAL A 35 0.30 25.46 -3.12
N LEU A 36 -0.89 25.88 -2.72
CA LEU A 36 -1.92 26.38 -3.62
C LEU A 36 -1.56 27.80 -4.14
N PRO A 37 -2.15 28.24 -5.25
CA PRO A 37 -2.11 29.64 -5.65
C PRO A 37 -2.68 30.54 -4.56
N ALA A 38 -2.21 31.80 -4.51
CA ALA A 38 -2.82 32.80 -3.66
C ALA A 38 -4.30 32.97 -4.02
N LYS A 39 -5.14 33.06 -2.99
CA LYS A 39 -6.59 33.33 -3.17
C LYS A 39 -6.75 34.72 -3.83
N PRO A 40 -7.50 34.82 -4.94
CA PRO A 40 -7.83 36.12 -5.53
C PRO A 40 -8.77 36.92 -4.62
N PRO A 41 -9.04 38.20 -4.94
CA PRO A 41 -10.10 38.96 -4.28
C PRO A 41 -11.42 38.17 -4.28
N GLU A 42 -12.17 38.25 -3.20
CA GLU A 42 -13.37 37.41 -2.98
C GLU A 42 -14.42 37.58 -4.08
N GLU A 43 -14.59 38.81 -4.56
CA GLU A 43 -15.51 39.17 -5.65
C GLU A 43 -15.18 38.54 -7.00
N GLU A 44 -13.94 38.05 -7.19
CA GLU A 44 -13.51 37.34 -8.39
C GLU A 44 -13.75 35.82 -8.31
N ILE A 45 -14.15 35.32 -7.14
CA ILE A 45 -14.41 33.89 -6.92
C ILE A 45 -15.84 33.57 -7.34
N GLN A 46 -16.03 32.54 -8.14
CA GLN A 46 -17.38 32.11 -8.55
C GLN A 46 -18.25 31.78 -7.32
N GLY A 47 -19.46 32.30 -7.28
CA GLY A 47 -20.41 32.07 -6.16
C GLY A 47 -20.31 33.12 -5.06
N TYR A 48 -19.43 34.14 -5.16
CA TYR A 48 -19.36 35.24 -4.23
C TYR A 48 -20.73 35.90 -4.01
N GLY A 49 -21.08 36.13 -2.76
CA GLY A 49 -22.36 36.75 -2.38
C GLY A 49 -23.59 35.86 -2.45
N LYS A 50 -23.46 34.61 -2.89
CA LYS A 50 -24.56 33.61 -2.77
C LYS A 50 -24.62 33.07 -1.34
N PRO A 51 -25.83 32.67 -0.85
CA PRO A 51 -25.95 31.87 0.39
C PRO A 51 -25.09 30.58 0.30
N ASN A 52 -24.56 30.12 1.44
CA ASN A 52 -23.62 28.97 1.47
C ASN A 52 -24.22 27.69 0.88
N ASP A 53 -25.50 27.43 1.14
CA ASP A 53 -26.24 26.27 0.60
C ASP A 53 -26.42 26.28 -0.93
N LEU A 54 -26.19 27.42 -1.57
CA LEU A 54 -26.21 27.60 -3.03
C LEU A 54 -24.81 27.70 -3.65
N GLN A 55 -23.74 27.63 -2.86
CA GLN A 55 -22.37 27.73 -3.33
C GLN A 55 -21.83 26.34 -3.65
N VAL A 56 -21.95 25.96 -4.90
CA VAL A 56 -21.46 24.68 -5.44
C VAL A 56 -20.73 24.93 -6.76
N TRP A 57 -20.01 23.94 -7.24
CA TRP A 57 -19.49 23.97 -8.61
C TRP A 57 -20.63 24.08 -9.62
N GLU A 58 -20.59 25.10 -10.45
CA GLU A 58 -21.53 25.29 -11.55
C GLU A 58 -20.80 25.27 -12.89
N ARG A 59 -21.18 24.32 -13.74
CA ARG A 59 -20.67 24.27 -15.10
C ARG A 59 -21.24 25.45 -15.91
N GLY A 60 -20.35 26.29 -16.46
CA GLY A 60 -20.74 27.36 -17.35
C GLY A 60 -21.21 26.83 -18.71
N LEU A 61 -22.25 27.43 -19.25
CA LEU A 61 -22.71 27.12 -20.61
C LEU A 61 -21.90 27.93 -21.65
N LEU A 62 -21.58 27.29 -22.77
CA LEU A 62 -21.03 28.02 -23.92
C LEU A 62 -22.07 29.02 -24.41
N PRO A 63 -21.75 30.30 -24.63
CA PRO A 63 -22.69 31.29 -25.17
C PRO A 63 -23.37 30.78 -26.45
N GLU A 64 -24.67 30.92 -26.55
CA GLU A 64 -25.44 30.33 -27.64
C GLU A 64 -24.94 30.73 -29.03
N GLU A 65 -24.61 32.01 -29.19
CA GLU A 65 -24.09 32.54 -30.45
C GLU A 65 -22.74 31.86 -30.78
N LEU A 66 -21.87 31.64 -29.79
CA LEU A 66 -20.55 31.01 -29.96
C LEU A 66 -20.66 29.51 -30.19
N SER A 67 -21.71 28.87 -29.70
CA SER A 67 -21.97 27.41 -29.91
C SER A 67 -22.24 27.05 -31.38
N ARG A 68 -22.56 28.01 -32.21
CA ARG A 68 -22.79 27.85 -33.66
C ARG A 68 -21.49 27.73 -34.43
N VAL A 69 -20.38 28.20 -33.91
CA VAL A 69 -19.05 28.11 -34.54
C VAL A 69 -18.47 26.72 -34.27
N ARG A 70 -18.11 25.99 -35.33
CA ARG A 70 -17.69 24.58 -35.27
C ARG A 70 -16.19 24.37 -35.43
N SER A 71 -15.49 25.35 -36.03
CA SER A 71 -14.07 25.25 -36.32
C SER A 71 -13.35 26.61 -36.20
N MET A 72 -12.02 26.58 -36.12
CA MET A 72 -11.19 27.77 -36.16
C MET A 72 -11.23 28.48 -37.51
N ASP A 73 -11.51 27.75 -38.61
CA ASP A 73 -11.70 28.33 -39.94
C ASP A 73 -12.99 29.16 -39.96
N GLU A 74 -14.12 28.60 -39.51
CA GLU A 74 -15.38 29.31 -39.36
C GLU A 74 -15.24 30.54 -38.43
N TRP A 75 -14.49 30.41 -37.34
CA TRP A 75 -14.17 31.54 -36.46
C TRP A 75 -13.40 32.65 -37.21
N GLY A 76 -12.46 32.28 -38.07
CA GLY A 76 -11.70 33.22 -38.92
C GLY A 76 -12.58 33.99 -39.88
N GLU A 77 -13.67 33.37 -40.38
CA GLU A 77 -14.64 33.94 -41.32
C GLU A 77 -15.71 34.82 -40.63
N MET A 78 -15.88 34.72 -39.29
CA MET A 78 -16.84 35.52 -38.58
C MET A 78 -16.54 37.02 -38.65
N PRO A 79 -17.57 37.90 -38.63
CA PRO A 79 -17.40 39.34 -38.64
C PRO A 79 -16.45 39.81 -37.52
N ARG A 80 -15.67 40.85 -37.79
CA ARG A 80 -14.70 41.39 -36.80
C ARG A 80 -15.35 41.73 -35.47
N GLU A 81 -16.56 42.31 -35.49
CA GLU A 81 -17.34 42.68 -34.32
C GLU A 81 -17.71 41.46 -33.47
N PHE A 82 -18.15 40.36 -34.12
CA PHE A 82 -18.44 39.09 -33.46
C PHE A 82 -17.20 38.53 -32.77
N ARG A 83 -16.06 38.50 -33.44
CA ARG A 83 -14.80 38.00 -32.87
C ARG A 83 -14.33 38.88 -31.73
N GLN A 84 -14.48 40.22 -31.81
CA GLN A 84 -14.12 41.13 -30.72
C GLN A 84 -15.04 40.93 -29.48
N LYS A 85 -16.32 40.65 -29.67
CA LYS A 85 -17.28 40.38 -28.61
C LYS A 85 -16.88 39.15 -27.80
N PHE A 86 -16.50 38.05 -28.45
CA PHE A 86 -16.27 36.77 -27.79
C PHE A 86 -14.81 36.44 -27.49
N ARG A 87 -13.87 37.24 -27.99
CA ARG A 87 -12.44 37.09 -27.71
C ARG A 87 -12.12 37.08 -26.22
N PRO A 88 -12.61 37.99 -25.38
CA PRO A 88 -12.35 37.99 -23.94
C PRO A 88 -12.82 36.71 -23.26
N TYR A 89 -13.96 36.15 -23.65
CA TYR A 89 -14.45 34.88 -23.17
C TYR A 89 -13.50 33.74 -23.48
N ILE A 90 -13.05 33.65 -24.72
CA ILE A 90 -12.10 32.60 -25.15
C ILE A 90 -10.77 32.75 -24.43
N GLU A 91 -10.24 33.97 -24.29
CA GLU A 91 -8.99 34.24 -23.60
C GLU A 91 -9.08 33.85 -22.10
N GLU A 92 -10.22 34.11 -21.46
CA GLU A 92 -10.50 33.71 -20.09
C GLU A 92 -10.52 32.18 -19.94
N GLU A 93 -11.15 31.46 -20.88
CA GLU A 93 -11.15 29.98 -20.86
C GLU A 93 -9.74 29.39 -21.01
N PHE A 94 -8.89 30.00 -21.87
CA PHE A 94 -7.46 29.64 -21.94
C PHE A 94 -6.70 30.00 -20.69
N ARG A 95 -7.04 31.07 -19.97
CA ARG A 95 -6.46 31.43 -18.70
C ARG A 95 -6.80 30.39 -17.63
N ARG A 96 -8.09 30.04 -17.47
CA ARG A 96 -8.57 29.03 -16.53
C ARG A 96 -7.93 27.66 -16.77
N ARG A 97 -7.79 27.29 -18.02
CA ARG A 97 -7.09 26.06 -18.44
C ARG A 97 -5.62 26.02 -17.96
N ARG A 98 -4.92 27.16 -17.92
CA ARG A 98 -3.51 27.23 -17.51
C ARG A 98 -3.34 27.40 -16.00
N GLU A 99 -4.14 28.28 -15.41
CA GLU A 99 -3.92 28.79 -14.05
C GLU A 99 -4.83 28.12 -13.02
N GLY A 100 -5.88 27.43 -13.48
CA GLY A 100 -6.90 26.87 -12.61
C GLY A 100 -8.02 27.86 -12.33
N PHE A 101 -8.85 27.51 -11.36
CA PHE A 101 -10.09 28.23 -11.10
C PHE A 101 -10.45 28.18 -9.62
N TRP A 102 -11.02 29.30 -9.14
CA TRP A 102 -11.53 29.44 -7.79
C TRP A 102 -13.06 29.55 -7.79
N PHE A 103 -13.71 28.84 -6.90
CA PHE A 103 -15.14 28.96 -6.64
C PHE A 103 -15.44 28.78 -5.17
N TYR A 104 -16.55 29.35 -4.70
CA TYR A 104 -17.04 29.04 -3.36
C TYR A 104 -17.77 27.71 -3.35
N ASN A 105 -17.47 26.87 -2.37
CA ASN A 105 -18.12 25.58 -2.11
C ASN A 105 -18.55 25.57 -0.64
N ASN A 106 -19.86 25.65 -0.36
CA ASN A 106 -20.39 25.71 0.99
C ASN A 106 -19.70 26.78 1.90
N GLY A 107 -19.48 27.97 1.37
CA GLY A 107 -18.83 29.07 2.09
C GLY A 107 -17.31 29.07 2.05
N GLU A 108 -16.67 28.00 1.56
CA GLU A 108 -15.21 27.88 1.52
C GLU A 108 -14.64 28.13 0.11
N PRO A 109 -13.68 29.04 -0.04
CA PRO A 109 -12.97 29.24 -1.30
C PRO A 109 -12.21 27.99 -1.71
N THR A 110 -12.58 27.40 -2.83
CA THR A 110 -12.03 26.13 -3.31
C THR A 110 -11.30 26.33 -4.63
N TYR A 111 -10.01 25.93 -4.65
CA TYR A 111 -9.19 25.94 -5.85
C TYR A 111 -9.22 24.60 -6.56
N ILE A 112 -9.34 24.64 -7.90
CA ILE A 112 -9.14 23.49 -8.78
C ILE A 112 -8.07 23.81 -9.84
N THR A 113 -7.22 22.82 -10.16
CA THR A 113 -6.19 22.97 -11.19
C THR A 113 -6.81 23.18 -12.58
N GLY A 114 -6.06 23.72 -13.53
CA GLY A 114 -6.54 23.90 -14.90
C GLY A 114 -7.00 22.59 -15.55
N ARG A 115 -6.31 21.47 -15.29
CA ARG A 115 -6.71 20.15 -15.78
C ARG A 115 -8.03 19.67 -15.14
N HIS A 116 -8.23 19.94 -13.85
CA HIS A 116 -9.50 19.62 -13.19
C HIS A 116 -10.62 20.50 -13.72
N TYR A 117 -10.35 21.81 -13.93
CA TYR A 117 -11.30 22.72 -14.60
C TYR A 117 -11.71 22.17 -15.97
N MET A 118 -10.76 21.77 -16.81
CA MET A 118 -11.06 21.21 -18.13
C MET A 118 -11.90 19.95 -18.06
N MET A 119 -11.67 19.08 -17.08
CA MET A 119 -12.47 17.89 -16.86
C MET A 119 -13.92 18.25 -16.49
N LEU A 120 -14.12 19.14 -15.53
CA LEU A 120 -15.45 19.52 -15.03
C LEU A 120 -16.23 20.36 -16.05
N GLN A 121 -15.56 21.30 -16.71
CA GLN A 121 -16.20 22.27 -17.60
C GLN A 121 -16.44 21.71 -19.00
N TRP A 122 -15.46 21.02 -19.60
CA TRP A 122 -15.45 20.73 -21.03
C TRP A 122 -15.43 19.24 -21.40
N THR A 123 -15.14 18.35 -20.45
CA THR A 123 -15.04 16.92 -20.72
C THR A 123 -16.34 16.20 -20.47
N LYS A 124 -16.99 15.67 -21.50
CA LYS A 124 -18.17 14.85 -21.37
C LYS A 124 -17.79 13.39 -21.15
N LEU A 125 -18.30 12.79 -20.08
CA LEU A 125 -18.18 11.37 -19.76
C LEU A 125 -19.37 10.58 -20.33
N ASP A 126 -19.33 9.24 -20.17
CA ASP A 126 -20.40 8.34 -20.61
C ASP A 126 -21.76 8.70 -19.96
N ILE A 127 -21.73 9.21 -18.74
CA ILE A 127 -22.90 9.58 -17.92
C ILE A 127 -23.26 11.07 -17.99
N GLY A 128 -22.54 11.86 -18.77
CA GLY A 128 -22.72 13.32 -18.84
C GLY A 128 -21.48 14.10 -18.46
N TYR A 129 -21.64 15.35 -18.01
CA TYR A 129 -20.55 16.13 -17.44
C TYR A 129 -20.34 15.75 -15.97
N PRO A 130 -19.09 15.64 -15.50
CA PRO A 130 -18.81 15.24 -14.12
C PRO A 130 -19.17 16.36 -13.13
N ASN A 131 -19.56 15.96 -11.93
CA ASN A 131 -19.68 16.85 -10.78
C ASN A 131 -18.30 17.05 -10.11
N PHE A 132 -18.17 18.12 -9.34
CA PHE A 132 -17.03 18.32 -8.47
C PHE A 132 -17.02 17.27 -7.35
N LEU A 133 -15.87 16.62 -7.11
CA LEU A 133 -15.63 15.72 -5.99
C LEU A 133 -14.30 16.08 -5.34
N SER A 134 -14.29 16.27 -4.02
CA SER A 134 -13.13 16.73 -3.27
C SER A 134 -11.93 15.77 -3.40
N PHE A 135 -12.14 14.47 -3.34
CA PHE A 135 -11.06 13.49 -3.51
C PHE A 135 -10.44 13.53 -4.92
N GLN A 136 -11.21 13.86 -5.96
CA GLN A 136 -10.65 14.04 -7.31
C GLN A 136 -9.82 15.32 -7.40
N ARG A 137 -10.23 16.39 -6.70
CA ARG A 137 -9.42 17.59 -6.54
C ARG A 137 -8.03 17.24 -5.99
N ASP A 138 -7.96 16.40 -4.95
CA ASP A 138 -6.72 15.99 -4.34
C ASP A 138 -5.83 15.15 -5.28
N ILE A 139 -6.44 14.29 -6.10
CA ILE A 139 -5.72 13.57 -7.17
C ILE A 139 -5.09 14.56 -8.16
N PHE A 140 -5.84 15.58 -8.63
CA PHE A 140 -5.33 16.58 -9.56
C PHE A 140 -4.27 17.49 -8.93
N LEU A 141 -4.41 17.86 -7.66
CA LEU A 141 -3.41 18.63 -6.92
C LEU A 141 -2.10 17.85 -6.75
N HIS A 142 -2.20 16.59 -6.36
CA HIS A 142 -1.02 15.70 -6.27
C HIS A 142 -0.37 15.50 -7.65
N MET A 143 -1.16 15.36 -8.71
CA MET A 143 -0.67 15.27 -10.09
C MET A 143 0.07 16.55 -10.50
N ALA A 144 -0.48 17.72 -10.22
CA ALA A 144 0.15 19.01 -10.50
C ALA A 144 1.48 19.17 -9.72
N ALA A 145 1.52 18.70 -8.47
CA ALA A 145 2.75 18.66 -7.68
C ALA A 145 3.81 17.74 -8.31
N CYS A 146 3.42 16.55 -8.77
CA CYS A 146 4.32 15.63 -9.49
C CYS A 146 4.87 16.26 -10.79
N GLU A 147 4.05 17.04 -11.49
CA GLU A 147 4.45 17.73 -12.73
C GLU A 147 5.40 18.90 -12.45
N ALA A 148 5.15 19.65 -11.39
CA ALA A 148 5.97 20.80 -11.00
C ALA A 148 7.36 20.38 -10.50
N ASP A 149 7.50 19.20 -9.87
CA ASP A 149 8.80 18.72 -9.38
C ASP A 149 9.66 18.16 -10.53
N PRO A 150 10.80 18.76 -10.84
CA PRO A 150 11.71 18.26 -11.88
C PRO A 150 12.41 16.94 -11.51
N ARG A 151 12.30 16.50 -10.25
CA ARG A 151 12.85 15.22 -9.76
C ARG A 151 11.88 14.08 -9.91
N CYS A 152 10.57 14.35 -10.01
CA CYS A 152 9.49 13.38 -10.11
C CYS A 152 9.23 12.98 -11.56
N ILE A 153 9.13 11.67 -11.82
CA ILE A 153 8.76 11.13 -13.14
C ILE A 153 7.23 11.07 -13.29
N GLY A 154 6.47 11.03 -12.20
CA GLY A 154 5.00 11.00 -12.28
C GLY A 154 4.32 10.50 -11.02
N GLN A 155 3.00 10.32 -11.13
CA GLN A 155 2.11 9.87 -10.07
C GLN A 155 1.91 8.36 -10.11
N LEU A 156 1.93 7.71 -8.93
CA LEU A 156 1.48 6.33 -8.71
C LEU A 156 0.28 6.35 -7.77
N TYR A 157 -0.90 6.03 -8.28
CA TYR A 157 -2.13 6.04 -7.51
C TYR A 157 -2.67 4.63 -7.26
N THR A 158 -2.66 4.21 -6.00
CA THR A 158 -3.38 3.00 -5.55
C THR A 158 -4.80 3.39 -5.20
N LYS A 159 -5.73 2.93 -6.03
CA LYS A 159 -7.13 3.36 -6.03
C LYS A 159 -8.06 2.28 -5.47
N CYS A 160 -9.18 2.69 -4.92
CA CYS A 160 -10.34 1.81 -4.77
C CYS A 160 -11.03 1.58 -6.13
N ARG A 161 -11.89 0.59 -6.19
CA ARG A 161 -12.69 0.31 -7.38
C ARG A 161 -13.66 1.46 -7.63
N ARG A 162 -13.83 1.86 -8.92
CA ARG A 162 -14.74 2.92 -9.40
C ARG A 162 -14.39 4.35 -8.97
N SER A 163 -13.16 4.64 -8.55
CA SER A 163 -12.72 6.01 -8.22
C SER A 163 -12.69 6.99 -9.40
N GLY A 164 -13.02 6.57 -10.61
CA GLY A 164 -13.01 7.44 -11.80
C GLY A 164 -11.63 7.77 -12.36
N TYR A 165 -10.53 7.23 -11.83
CA TYR A 165 -9.16 7.58 -12.21
C TYR A 165 -8.87 7.40 -13.71
N THR A 166 -9.44 6.38 -14.35
CA THR A 166 -9.29 6.18 -15.80
C THR A 166 -9.89 7.35 -16.60
N ASN A 167 -11.00 7.95 -16.14
CA ASN A 167 -11.57 9.16 -16.75
C ASN A 167 -10.67 10.36 -16.52
N ILE A 168 -10.12 10.52 -15.31
CA ILE A 168 -9.16 11.58 -14.98
C ILE A 168 -7.95 11.51 -15.92
N CYS A 169 -7.30 10.35 -16.05
CA CYS A 169 -6.13 10.20 -16.92
C CYS A 169 -6.46 10.42 -18.39
N ALA A 170 -7.59 9.92 -18.87
CA ALA A 170 -8.03 10.17 -20.26
C ALA A 170 -8.27 11.66 -20.53
N SER A 171 -8.90 12.38 -19.59
CA SER A 171 -9.08 13.83 -19.68
C SER A 171 -7.74 14.58 -19.72
N VAL A 172 -6.79 14.18 -18.86
CA VAL A 172 -5.43 14.75 -18.83
C VAL A 172 -4.70 14.53 -20.17
N LEU A 173 -4.81 13.34 -20.77
CA LEU A 173 -4.21 13.06 -22.09
C LEU A 173 -4.78 13.97 -23.17
N VAL A 174 -6.11 14.13 -23.22
CA VAL A 174 -6.77 15.00 -24.21
C VAL A 174 -6.40 16.46 -23.97
N ASP A 175 -6.44 16.90 -22.70
CA ASP A 175 -6.09 18.26 -22.34
C ASP A 175 -4.66 18.58 -22.75
N GLU A 176 -3.70 17.78 -22.39
CA GLU A 176 -2.29 18.00 -22.72
C GLU A 176 -2.04 17.97 -24.26
N ALA A 177 -2.57 16.94 -24.92
CA ALA A 177 -2.32 16.76 -26.36
C ALA A 177 -2.84 17.90 -27.23
N THR A 178 -3.88 18.61 -26.76
CA THR A 178 -4.45 19.77 -27.46
C THR A 178 -3.72 21.10 -27.18
N GLN A 179 -2.63 21.07 -26.38
CA GLN A 179 -1.83 22.25 -26.02
C GLN A 179 -0.37 22.19 -26.48
N VAL A 180 0.21 21.00 -26.55
CA VAL A 180 1.66 20.82 -26.72
C VAL A 180 2.00 20.48 -28.16
N LYS A 181 3.20 20.92 -28.61
CA LYS A 181 3.73 20.65 -29.95
C LYS A 181 4.75 19.52 -29.89
N ASP A 182 4.78 18.70 -30.96
CA ASP A 182 5.79 17.67 -31.23
C ASP A 182 5.90 16.64 -30.09
N LYS A 183 4.76 16.14 -29.59
CA LYS A 183 4.70 15.22 -28.46
C LYS A 183 3.99 13.93 -28.80
N LEU A 184 4.44 12.86 -28.13
CA LEU A 184 3.78 11.55 -28.10
C LEU A 184 3.21 11.33 -26.69
N LEU A 185 1.93 10.96 -26.63
CA LEU A 185 1.26 10.53 -25.40
C LEU A 185 0.85 9.06 -25.59
N GLY A 186 1.25 8.23 -24.62
CA GLY A 186 1.11 6.77 -24.73
C GLY A 186 0.15 6.18 -23.71
N ILE A 187 -0.57 5.13 -24.11
CA ILE A 187 -1.50 4.40 -23.24
C ILE A 187 -1.16 2.91 -23.27
N GLN A 188 -1.07 2.30 -22.07
CA GLN A 188 -1.12 0.85 -21.85
C GLN A 188 -2.10 0.52 -20.73
N SER A 189 -2.72 -0.65 -20.82
CA SER A 189 -3.57 -1.20 -19.75
C SER A 189 -3.20 -2.67 -19.53
N LYS A 190 -3.95 -3.40 -18.71
CA LYS A 190 -3.69 -4.84 -18.49
C LYS A 190 -3.69 -5.66 -19.77
N THR A 191 -4.44 -5.25 -20.80
CA THR A 191 -4.40 -5.81 -22.15
C THR A 191 -4.43 -4.71 -23.22
N GLY A 192 -3.92 -5.00 -24.42
CA GLY A 192 -4.01 -4.08 -25.55
C GLY A 192 -5.46 -3.77 -25.93
N LYS A 193 -6.37 -4.73 -25.81
CA LYS A 193 -7.81 -4.53 -26.06
C LYS A 193 -8.42 -3.54 -25.07
N ASP A 194 -8.06 -3.62 -23.78
CA ASP A 194 -8.53 -2.67 -22.78
C ASP A 194 -8.00 -1.26 -23.05
N ALA A 195 -6.72 -1.13 -23.43
CA ALA A 195 -6.13 0.15 -23.82
C ALA A 195 -6.85 0.77 -25.03
N GLN A 196 -7.15 -0.05 -26.05
CA GLN A 196 -7.84 0.39 -27.26
C GLN A 196 -9.30 0.73 -27.03
N GLU A 197 -10.10 -0.26 -26.59
CA GLU A 197 -11.56 -0.14 -26.56
C GLU A 197 -12.06 0.69 -25.36
N ASN A 198 -11.54 0.38 -24.16
CA ASN A 198 -12.09 0.96 -22.94
C ASN A 198 -11.50 2.33 -22.60
N ILE A 199 -10.25 2.62 -23.00
CA ILE A 199 -9.61 3.90 -22.72
C ILE A 199 -9.59 4.79 -23.97
N PHE A 200 -8.88 4.35 -25.03
CA PHE A 200 -8.66 5.19 -26.19
C PHE A 200 -9.96 5.53 -26.92
N MET A 201 -10.73 4.51 -27.37
CA MET A 201 -11.93 4.75 -28.17
C MET A 201 -13.10 5.31 -27.38
N LYS A 202 -13.40 4.73 -26.20
CA LYS A 202 -14.58 5.11 -25.42
C LYS A 202 -14.38 6.38 -24.60
N LYS A 203 -13.13 6.72 -24.23
CA LYS A 203 -12.87 7.90 -23.39
C LYS A 203 -12.11 8.97 -24.16
N VAL A 204 -10.84 8.77 -24.52
CA VAL A 204 -10.00 9.79 -25.16
C VAL A 204 -10.65 10.39 -26.39
N VAL A 205 -11.10 9.56 -27.35
CA VAL A 205 -11.75 10.04 -28.58
C VAL A 205 -13.06 10.76 -28.30
N GLN A 206 -13.88 10.26 -27.37
CA GLN A 206 -15.17 10.88 -27.07
C GLN A 206 -15.00 12.20 -26.29
N MET A 207 -14.08 12.25 -25.35
CA MET A 207 -13.74 13.48 -24.61
C MET A 207 -13.24 14.58 -25.54
N PHE A 208 -12.35 14.27 -26.48
CA PHE A 208 -11.91 15.23 -27.48
C PHE A 208 -13.08 15.82 -28.31
N LYS A 209 -14.05 15.00 -28.68
CA LYS A 209 -15.22 15.47 -29.42
C LYS A 209 -16.05 16.50 -28.67
N SER A 210 -16.10 16.42 -27.33
CA SER A 210 -16.87 17.33 -26.50
C SER A 210 -16.27 18.73 -26.37
N TYR A 211 -15.00 18.90 -26.68
CA TYR A 211 -14.34 20.20 -26.60
C TYR A 211 -14.96 21.23 -27.53
N PRO A 212 -15.02 22.52 -27.17
CA PRO A 212 -15.42 23.60 -28.06
C PRO A 212 -14.34 23.82 -29.13
N PHE A 213 -14.73 24.46 -30.22
CA PHE A 213 -13.87 24.64 -31.40
C PHE A 213 -12.51 25.28 -31.08
N PHE A 214 -12.48 26.23 -30.14
CA PHE A 214 -11.26 26.97 -29.79
C PHE A 214 -10.23 26.16 -29.01
N PHE A 215 -10.61 24.98 -28.48
CA PHE A 215 -9.68 24.01 -27.86
C PHE A 215 -9.34 22.85 -28.81
N LYS A 216 -9.91 22.81 -30.01
CA LYS A 216 -9.67 21.74 -31.00
C LYS A 216 -8.55 22.14 -31.97
N PRO A 217 -7.36 21.52 -31.88
CA PRO A 217 -6.35 21.67 -32.91
C PRO A 217 -6.76 20.96 -34.21
N ILE A 218 -6.00 21.20 -35.27
CA ILE A 218 -6.18 20.49 -36.57
C ILE A 218 -5.96 19.01 -36.33
N GLN A 219 -6.94 18.20 -36.72
CA GLN A 219 -6.92 16.75 -36.58
C GLN A 219 -6.64 16.07 -37.92
N ASP A 220 -5.72 15.11 -37.96
CA ASP A 220 -5.51 14.21 -39.10
C ASP A 220 -6.36 12.93 -38.95
N GLY A 221 -6.88 12.44 -40.06
CA GLY A 221 -7.61 11.17 -40.11
C GLY A 221 -9.12 11.29 -39.85
N THR A 222 -9.70 10.20 -39.35
CA THR A 222 -11.14 10.06 -39.18
C THR A 222 -11.63 10.66 -37.87
N THR A 223 -12.92 10.99 -37.77
CA THR A 223 -13.57 11.44 -36.53
C THR A 223 -13.65 10.35 -35.46
N ASN A 224 -13.42 9.08 -35.82
CA ASN A 224 -13.41 7.92 -34.91
C ASN A 224 -12.12 7.10 -35.12
N PRO A 225 -10.97 7.62 -34.72
CA PRO A 225 -9.70 6.89 -34.87
C PRO A 225 -9.68 5.67 -33.92
N ARG A 226 -9.00 4.59 -34.37
CA ARG A 226 -8.86 3.35 -33.59
C ARG A 226 -7.45 3.11 -33.06
N MET A 227 -6.43 3.68 -33.73
CA MET A 227 -5.03 3.43 -33.41
C MET A 227 -4.35 4.64 -32.78
N GLU A 228 -4.57 5.81 -33.36
CA GLU A 228 -3.99 7.06 -32.89
C GLU A 228 -4.94 8.23 -33.11
N LEU A 229 -4.92 9.20 -32.19
CA LEU A 229 -5.53 10.52 -32.39
C LEU A 229 -4.39 11.51 -32.61
N ALA A 230 -4.29 12.01 -33.85
CA ALA A 230 -3.17 12.82 -34.31
C ALA A 230 -3.60 14.26 -34.63
N PHE A 231 -2.86 15.23 -34.09
CA PHE A 231 -3.05 16.66 -34.31
C PHE A 231 -1.97 17.19 -35.23
N ARG A 232 -1.96 16.71 -36.46
CA ARG A 232 -1.02 17.09 -37.52
C ARG A 232 -1.77 17.48 -38.78
N GLU A 233 -1.07 18.09 -39.74
CA GLU A 233 -1.65 18.37 -41.05
C GLU A 233 -2.09 17.09 -41.72
N PRO A 234 -3.33 17.06 -42.26
CA PRO A 234 -3.82 15.88 -42.97
C PRO A 234 -2.94 15.55 -44.16
N SER A 235 -2.52 14.33 -44.30
CA SER A 235 -1.80 13.82 -45.48
C SER A 235 -2.78 13.73 -46.66
N LYS A 236 -2.97 14.83 -47.36
CA LYS A 236 -3.75 14.83 -48.61
C LYS A 236 -2.92 14.25 -49.76
N ARG A 237 -3.41 13.17 -50.38
CA ARG A 237 -3.04 12.86 -51.74
C ARG A 237 -3.38 14.08 -52.59
N ILE A 238 -2.37 14.72 -53.17
CA ILE A 238 -2.51 15.88 -54.07
C ILE A 238 -3.23 15.38 -55.32
N THR A 239 -4.53 15.58 -55.40
CA THR A 239 -5.22 15.63 -56.68
C THR A 239 -4.97 16.99 -57.28
N LYS A 240 -4.52 17.06 -58.53
CA LYS A 240 -3.85 18.15 -59.21
C LYS A 240 -4.53 19.53 -59.22
N ASN A 241 -5.68 19.76 -58.62
CA ASN A 241 -6.45 20.99 -58.77
C ASN A 241 -7.05 21.61 -57.49
N ASN A 242 -6.69 21.21 -56.31
CA ASN A 242 -7.14 21.92 -55.10
C ASN A 242 -5.99 22.21 -54.16
N LYS A 243 -5.38 23.36 -54.32
CA LYS A 243 -4.55 24.02 -53.30
C LYS A 243 -5.45 24.56 -52.21
N THR A 244 -5.77 23.77 -51.19
CA THR A 244 -6.22 24.29 -49.92
C THR A 244 -4.98 24.60 -49.08
N SER A 245 -4.58 25.88 -49.05
CA SER A 245 -3.58 26.34 -48.11
C SER A 245 -4.18 26.30 -46.73
N GLN A 246 -3.71 25.39 -45.88
CA GLN A 246 -4.01 25.47 -44.44
C GLN A 246 -3.31 26.69 -43.88
N LYS A 247 -4.07 27.60 -43.29
CA LYS A 247 -3.56 28.76 -42.59
C LYS A 247 -3.36 28.39 -41.11
N GLY A 248 -2.23 27.82 -40.74
CA GLY A 248 -1.86 27.54 -39.35
C GLY A 248 -0.88 26.38 -39.23
N GLU A 249 0.01 26.44 -38.25
CA GLU A 249 0.88 25.32 -37.89
C GLU A 249 0.11 24.29 -37.07
N ALA A 250 0.12 23.01 -37.50
CA ALA A 250 -0.39 21.91 -36.70
C ALA A 250 0.48 21.65 -35.48
N LEU A 251 -0.10 21.06 -34.43
CA LEU A 251 0.63 20.73 -33.22
C LEU A 251 1.65 19.59 -33.38
N ASN A 252 1.46 18.73 -34.39
CA ASN A 252 2.26 17.51 -34.59
C ASN A 252 2.34 16.62 -33.35
N THR A 253 1.24 16.53 -32.62
CA THR A 253 1.12 15.75 -31.37
C THR A 253 0.18 14.58 -31.57
N VAL A 254 0.49 13.45 -30.95
CA VAL A 254 -0.23 12.18 -31.12
C VAL A 254 -0.54 11.55 -29.77
N ILE A 255 -1.77 11.07 -29.59
CA ILE A 255 -2.13 10.11 -28.54
C ILE A 255 -2.28 8.74 -29.21
N ASN A 256 -1.55 7.74 -28.74
CA ASN A 256 -1.71 6.35 -29.20
C ASN A 256 -1.78 5.37 -28.03
N TRP A 257 -2.10 4.14 -28.36
CA TRP A 257 -2.05 3.03 -27.40
C TRP A 257 -1.19 1.90 -27.97
N LYS A 258 -0.61 1.09 -27.08
CA LYS A 258 0.17 -0.10 -27.45
C LYS A 258 -0.25 -1.32 -26.65
N ASN A 259 0.03 -2.50 -27.21
CA ASN A 259 -0.14 -3.76 -26.50
C ASN A 259 0.71 -3.78 -25.22
N THR A 260 0.24 -4.52 -24.23
CA THR A 260 0.88 -4.65 -22.93
C THR A 260 2.10 -5.54 -23.05
N THR A 261 3.25 -4.91 -23.17
CA THR A 261 4.57 -5.55 -23.20
C THR A 261 5.54 -4.71 -22.39
N ASN A 262 6.60 -5.32 -21.85
CA ASN A 262 7.59 -4.62 -21.04
C ASN A 262 8.30 -3.50 -21.80
N ASN A 263 8.46 -3.62 -23.10
CA ASN A 263 9.20 -2.70 -23.97
C ASN A 263 8.31 -1.94 -24.98
N ALA A 264 7.03 -1.73 -24.68
CA ALA A 264 6.08 -1.17 -25.63
C ALA A 264 6.49 0.18 -26.22
N TYR A 265 7.08 1.07 -25.45
CA TYR A 265 7.53 2.41 -25.86
C TYR A 265 9.06 2.54 -25.89
N ASP A 266 9.79 1.42 -25.84
CA ASP A 266 11.25 1.45 -25.87
C ASP A 266 11.75 2.13 -27.16
N GLY A 267 12.74 3.02 -27.00
CA GLY A 267 13.29 3.84 -28.08
C GLY A 267 12.45 5.07 -28.48
N GLU A 268 11.26 5.27 -27.88
CA GLU A 268 10.43 6.44 -28.16
C GLU A 268 10.60 7.51 -27.04
N LYS A 269 10.35 8.77 -27.39
CA LYS A 269 10.31 9.87 -26.43
C LYS A 269 8.86 10.21 -26.09
N VAL A 270 8.40 9.79 -24.93
CA VAL A 270 7.01 9.94 -24.50
C VAL A 270 6.89 11.17 -23.60
N HIS A 271 5.83 11.96 -23.80
CA HIS A 271 5.55 13.15 -23.01
C HIS A 271 4.63 12.85 -21.82
N ILE A 272 3.55 12.09 -22.04
CA ILE A 272 2.76 11.49 -20.96
C ILE A 272 2.61 10.00 -21.26
N LEU A 273 2.93 9.17 -20.28
CA LEU A 273 2.75 7.73 -20.33
C LEU A 273 1.69 7.31 -19.31
N TYR A 274 0.54 6.87 -19.76
CA TYR A 274 -0.51 6.34 -18.91
C TYR A 274 -0.46 4.81 -18.85
N LEU A 275 -0.26 4.27 -17.64
CA LEU A 275 -0.25 2.84 -17.34
C LEU A 275 -1.45 2.51 -16.44
N ASP A 276 -2.49 1.96 -17.07
CA ASP A 276 -3.74 1.63 -16.39
C ASP A 276 -3.71 0.20 -15.85
N GLU A 277 -4.39 -0.01 -14.71
CA GLU A 277 -4.51 -1.31 -14.03
C GLU A 277 -3.15 -2.00 -13.84
N ALA A 278 -2.12 -1.21 -13.49
CA ALA A 278 -0.73 -1.65 -13.39
C ALA A 278 -0.50 -2.77 -12.35
N GLY A 279 -1.28 -2.83 -11.29
CA GLY A 279 -1.29 -3.90 -10.27
C GLY A 279 -1.99 -5.19 -10.73
N LYS A 280 -2.45 -5.24 -11.98
CA LYS A 280 -3.12 -6.40 -12.60
C LYS A 280 -2.37 -6.94 -13.81
N TRP A 281 -1.15 -6.48 -14.05
CA TRP A 281 -0.33 -7.00 -15.13
C TRP A 281 0.32 -8.31 -14.68
N GLU A 282 0.02 -9.38 -15.41
CA GLU A 282 0.47 -10.74 -15.10
C GLU A 282 1.61 -11.15 -16.04
N LYS A 283 2.50 -12.01 -15.53
CA LYS A 283 3.62 -12.54 -16.31
C LYS A 283 3.13 -13.15 -17.65
N PRO A 284 3.89 -13.01 -18.74
CA PRO A 284 5.31 -12.59 -18.79
C PRO A 284 5.54 -11.07 -18.72
N THR A 285 4.49 -10.24 -18.69
CA THR A 285 4.60 -8.78 -18.58
C THR A 285 4.24 -8.35 -17.17
N ASP A 286 5.20 -7.88 -16.38
CA ASP A 286 4.95 -7.30 -15.08
C ASP A 286 5.30 -5.82 -15.04
N ILE A 287 4.63 -5.09 -14.15
CA ILE A 287 4.78 -3.63 -14.09
C ILE A 287 6.19 -3.19 -13.68
N ARG A 288 6.91 -3.96 -12.88
CA ARG A 288 8.24 -3.58 -12.40
C ARG A 288 9.27 -3.64 -13.52
N ASP A 289 9.25 -4.72 -14.31
CA ASP A 289 10.12 -4.87 -15.46
C ASP A 289 9.74 -3.88 -16.58
N ALA A 290 8.44 -3.70 -16.83
CA ALA A 290 7.95 -2.70 -17.76
C ALA A 290 8.37 -1.28 -17.34
N TRP A 291 8.21 -0.91 -16.07
CA TRP A 291 8.60 0.39 -15.56
C TRP A 291 10.11 0.65 -15.66
N ARG A 292 10.92 -0.36 -15.39
CA ARG A 292 12.38 -0.26 -15.49
C ARG A 292 12.83 0.16 -16.90
N ILE A 293 12.16 -0.32 -17.93
CA ILE A 293 12.42 0.03 -19.34
C ILE A 293 11.73 1.35 -19.69
N GLN A 294 10.43 1.44 -19.48
CA GLN A 294 9.60 2.54 -20.02
C GLN A 294 9.87 3.89 -19.36
N ARG A 295 10.32 3.92 -18.09
CA ARG A 295 10.75 5.18 -17.47
C ARG A 295 11.87 5.88 -18.23
N THR A 296 12.69 5.14 -19.00
CA THR A 296 13.78 5.72 -19.81
C THR A 296 13.23 6.54 -20.96
N CYS A 297 12.03 6.23 -21.46
CA CYS A 297 11.34 7.00 -22.52
C CYS A 297 10.89 8.39 -22.06
N LEU A 298 10.85 8.61 -20.74
CA LEU A 298 10.46 9.88 -20.08
C LEU A 298 11.67 10.74 -19.70
N ILE A 299 12.90 10.25 -19.95
CA ILE A 299 14.13 10.89 -19.51
C ILE A 299 15.11 11.06 -20.70
N VAL A 300 15.74 12.22 -20.80
CA VAL A 300 16.83 12.48 -21.74
C VAL A 300 18.06 12.94 -20.95
N GLY A 301 19.05 12.08 -20.83
CA GLY A 301 20.19 12.30 -19.97
C GLY A 301 19.77 12.48 -18.50
N ARG A 302 20.02 13.65 -17.90
CA ARG A 302 19.58 13.96 -16.53
C ARG A 302 18.19 14.62 -16.44
N LYS A 303 17.62 15.03 -17.58
CA LYS A 303 16.38 15.82 -17.64
C LYS A 303 15.17 14.89 -17.82
N ILE A 304 14.16 15.03 -16.95
CA ILE A 304 12.85 14.43 -17.14
C ILE A 304 12.10 15.28 -18.16
N VAL A 305 11.69 14.66 -19.27
CA VAL A 305 11.03 15.32 -20.40
C VAL A 305 9.59 14.90 -20.57
N GLY A 306 9.18 13.85 -19.86
CA GLY A 306 7.80 13.37 -19.83
C GLY A 306 7.40 12.95 -18.41
N LYS A 307 6.11 12.70 -18.22
CA LYS A 307 5.54 12.29 -16.94
C LYS A 307 4.73 11.00 -17.10
N ALA A 308 4.67 10.21 -16.05
CA ALA A 308 3.84 9.01 -16.01
C ALA A 308 2.61 9.19 -15.11
N LEU A 309 1.51 8.61 -15.53
CA LEU A 309 0.30 8.42 -14.74
C LEU A 309 0.11 6.91 -14.57
N VAL A 310 0.33 6.41 -13.38
CA VAL A 310 0.23 4.97 -13.08
C VAL A 310 -0.89 4.78 -12.07
N GLY A 311 -1.86 3.94 -12.37
CA GLY A 311 -2.97 3.72 -11.45
C GLY A 311 -3.55 2.32 -11.51
N SER A 312 -3.91 1.80 -10.34
CA SER A 312 -4.49 0.46 -10.24
C SER A 312 -5.27 0.25 -8.94
N THR A 313 -6.29 -0.61 -9.00
CA THR A 313 -6.61 -1.48 -7.87
C THR A 313 -5.59 -2.62 -7.86
N VAL A 314 -5.41 -3.27 -6.71
CA VAL A 314 -4.39 -4.30 -6.56
C VAL A 314 -4.97 -5.70 -6.73
N ASN A 315 -4.33 -6.54 -7.52
CA ASN A 315 -4.61 -7.97 -7.61
C ASN A 315 -3.92 -8.74 -6.46
N PRO A 316 -4.29 -10.00 -6.21
CA PRO A 316 -3.51 -10.90 -5.35
C PRO A 316 -2.02 -10.87 -5.69
N MET A 317 -1.17 -11.13 -4.68
CA MET A 317 0.28 -10.99 -4.81
C MET A 317 0.90 -11.88 -5.91
N ASP A 318 0.30 -13.04 -6.16
CA ASP A 318 0.70 -13.99 -7.23
C ASP A 318 0.20 -13.59 -8.64
N LYS A 319 -0.70 -12.61 -8.73
CA LYS A 319 -1.34 -12.13 -9.99
C LYS A 319 -1.02 -10.66 -10.29
N GLY A 320 0.25 -10.27 -10.10
CA GLY A 320 0.74 -8.92 -10.39
C GLY A 320 0.74 -7.95 -9.20
N GLY A 321 0.07 -8.29 -8.10
CA GLY A 321 -0.01 -7.43 -6.91
C GLY A 321 1.35 -7.24 -6.23
N LYS A 322 2.21 -8.27 -6.22
CA LYS A 322 3.54 -8.21 -5.60
C LYS A 322 4.45 -7.17 -6.27
N GLU A 323 4.57 -7.22 -7.56
CA GLU A 323 5.40 -6.32 -8.36
C GLU A 323 4.91 -4.87 -8.22
N TYR A 324 3.59 -4.68 -8.10
CA TYR A 324 2.99 -3.37 -7.85
C TYR A 324 3.24 -2.88 -6.41
N LYS A 325 3.16 -3.76 -5.40
CA LYS A 325 3.52 -3.45 -4.00
C LYS A 325 4.98 -3.01 -3.88
N GLU A 326 5.89 -3.69 -4.58
CA GLU A 326 7.30 -3.31 -4.61
C GLU A 326 7.52 -1.95 -5.29
N LEU A 327 6.81 -1.67 -6.40
CA LEU A 327 6.82 -0.36 -7.04
C LEU A 327 6.25 0.74 -6.13
N TRP A 328 5.19 0.43 -5.40
CA TRP A 328 4.58 1.32 -4.40
C TRP A 328 5.56 1.67 -3.28
N ALA A 329 6.25 0.68 -2.72
CA ALA A 329 7.26 0.89 -1.69
C ALA A 329 8.41 1.79 -2.19
N ASP A 330 8.87 1.55 -3.44
CA ASP A 330 9.93 2.34 -4.09
C ASP A 330 9.49 3.78 -4.45
N SER A 331 8.22 4.14 -4.25
CA SER A 331 7.62 5.43 -4.67
C SER A 331 7.33 6.37 -3.49
N SER A 332 7.82 6.08 -2.28
CA SER A 332 7.63 6.95 -1.11
C SER A 332 8.36 8.28 -1.26
N PRO A 333 7.67 9.45 -1.23
CA PRO A 333 8.35 10.75 -1.27
C PRO A 333 9.26 10.99 -0.07
N MET A 334 9.07 10.24 1.02
CA MET A 334 9.90 10.33 2.23
C MET A 334 11.25 9.62 2.08
N GLU A 335 11.37 8.71 1.09
CA GLU A 335 12.61 7.95 0.84
C GLU A 335 13.25 8.38 -0.47
N ARG A 336 14.25 9.27 -0.40
CA ARG A 336 14.93 9.85 -1.56
C ARG A 336 16.43 9.53 -1.56
N ASN A 337 16.98 9.38 -2.76
CA ASN A 337 18.43 9.25 -2.94
C ASN A 337 19.10 10.63 -2.89
N ALA A 338 20.43 10.67 -3.00
CA ALA A 338 21.22 11.90 -2.98
C ALA A 338 20.84 12.93 -4.08
N ASN A 339 20.16 12.52 -5.15
CA ASN A 339 19.64 13.38 -6.19
C ASN A 339 18.21 13.87 -5.91
N GLY A 340 17.66 13.59 -4.73
CA GLY A 340 16.30 13.93 -4.32
C GLY A 340 15.20 13.14 -5.02
N ARG A 341 15.51 12.00 -5.66
CA ARG A 341 14.54 11.15 -6.36
C ARG A 341 14.18 9.93 -5.51
N THR A 342 12.91 9.50 -5.56
CA THR A 342 12.50 8.19 -5.06
C THR A 342 13.17 7.07 -5.90
N ARG A 343 13.19 5.85 -5.41
CA ARG A 343 13.80 4.71 -6.14
C ARG A 343 13.13 4.46 -7.48
N SER A 344 11.80 4.55 -7.54
CA SER A 344 11.02 4.42 -8.78
C SER A 344 11.06 5.68 -9.63
N GLY A 345 11.26 6.86 -9.03
CA GLY A 345 11.07 8.18 -9.62
C GLY A 345 9.62 8.67 -9.57
N LEU A 346 8.66 7.84 -9.12
CA LEU A 346 7.26 8.18 -8.97
C LEU A 346 6.98 8.68 -7.54
N TYR A 347 5.89 9.44 -7.36
CA TYR A 347 5.32 9.78 -6.07
C TYR A 347 3.98 9.08 -5.90
N ARG A 348 3.82 8.38 -4.77
CA ARG A 348 2.64 7.57 -4.47
C ARG A 348 1.52 8.39 -3.83
N LEU A 349 0.29 8.05 -4.18
CA LEU A 349 -0.94 8.57 -3.56
C LEU A 349 -1.89 7.42 -3.27
N PHE A 350 -2.48 7.41 -2.07
CA PHE A 350 -3.57 6.53 -1.68
C PHE A 350 -4.69 7.36 -1.10
N ILE A 351 -5.91 7.06 -1.48
CA ILE A 351 -7.14 7.64 -0.92
C ILE A 351 -8.01 6.48 -0.45
N PRO A 352 -8.41 6.45 0.84
CA PRO A 352 -9.28 5.41 1.38
C PRO A 352 -10.59 5.26 0.63
N ALA A 353 -11.15 4.05 0.59
CA ALA A 353 -12.36 3.79 -0.15
C ALA A 353 -13.56 4.59 0.35
N TYR A 354 -13.66 4.85 1.65
CA TYR A 354 -14.75 5.64 2.24
C TYR A 354 -14.71 7.13 1.85
N GLU A 355 -13.59 7.64 1.34
CA GLU A 355 -13.48 9.00 0.80
C GLU A 355 -13.87 9.11 -0.68
N SER A 356 -13.98 7.97 -1.37
CA SER A 356 -14.21 7.95 -2.83
C SER A 356 -15.35 7.03 -3.26
N LEU A 357 -16.19 6.59 -2.31
CA LEU A 357 -17.31 5.68 -2.57
C LEU A 357 -18.47 6.44 -3.23
N GLU A 358 -18.86 5.99 -4.41
CA GLU A 358 -20.00 6.54 -5.17
C GLU A 358 -21.30 6.39 -4.38
N GLY A 359 -22.16 7.42 -4.40
CA GLY A 359 -23.41 7.47 -3.65
C GLY A 359 -23.27 8.00 -2.21
N PHE A 360 -22.08 8.33 -1.75
CA PHE A 360 -21.83 8.86 -0.41
C PHE A 360 -21.21 10.27 -0.44
N PHE A 361 -21.63 11.10 -1.37
CA PHE A 361 -21.20 12.49 -1.46
C PHE A 361 -22.37 13.42 -1.17
N ASP A 362 -22.11 14.49 -0.43
CA ASP A 362 -23.05 15.58 -0.26
C ASP A 362 -23.19 16.43 -1.54
N VAL A 363 -24.11 17.39 -1.54
CA VAL A 363 -24.33 18.29 -2.69
C VAL A 363 -23.10 19.14 -3.06
N TYR A 364 -22.14 19.27 -2.15
CA TYR A 364 -20.89 20.00 -2.35
C TYR A 364 -19.76 19.10 -2.87
N GLY A 365 -20.01 17.81 -3.06
CA GLY A 365 -19.03 16.83 -3.51
C GLY A 365 -18.02 16.41 -2.44
N HIS A 366 -18.35 16.61 -1.15
CA HIS A 366 -17.54 16.08 -0.04
C HIS A 366 -18.06 14.70 0.38
N PRO A 367 -17.17 13.76 0.76
CA PRO A 367 -17.58 12.43 1.19
C PRO A 367 -18.26 12.49 2.56
N VAL A 368 -19.41 11.80 2.69
CA VAL A 368 -20.06 11.54 3.97
C VAL A 368 -19.43 10.29 4.58
N ILE A 369 -18.38 10.47 5.38
CA ILE A 369 -17.53 9.38 5.90
C ILE A 369 -18.17 8.68 7.09
N GLU A 370 -18.50 9.43 8.14
CA GLU A 370 -19.13 8.92 9.35
C GLU A 370 -20.65 9.11 9.25
N ASP A 371 -21.42 8.43 10.09
CA ASP A 371 -22.88 8.54 10.10
C ASP A 371 -23.31 9.96 10.46
N PRO A 372 -24.11 10.65 9.62
CA PRO A 372 -24.55 12.00 9.91
C PRO A 372 -25.65 12.00 10.98
N ASP A 373 -25.69 13.02 11.85
CA ASP A 373 -26.75 13.22 12.87
C ASP A 373 -28.14 13.37 12.26
N SER A 374 -28.22 13.89 11.05
CA SER A 374 -29.43 14.02 10.25
C SER A 374 -29.14 13.75 8.78
N PRO A 375 -30.12 13.28 7.99
CA PRO A 375 -29.91 12.98 6.58
C PRO A 375 -29.32 14.17 5.82
N VAL A 376 -28.26 13.92 5.06
CA VAL A 376 -27.57 14.91 4.22
C VAL A 376 -28.07 14.79 2.79
N SER A 377 -28.35 15.93 2.13
CA SER A 377 -28.69 15.94 0.70
C SER A 377 -27.50 15.46 -0.12
N GLY A 378 -27.68 14.40 -0.87
CA GLY A 378 -26.66 13.82 -1.72
C GLY A 378 -26.56 14.50 -3.09
N LEU A 379 -25.43 14.28 -3.75
CA LEU A 379 -25.09 14.84 -5.05
C LEU A 379 -26.10 14.43 -6.16
N ASP A 380 -26.67 13.22 -6.06
CA ASP A 380 -27.63 12.67 -7.01
C ASP A 380 -29.10 13.05 -6.69
N GLY A 381 -29.29 13.90 -5.70
CA GLY A 381 -30.62 14.33 -5.21
C GLY A 381 -31.25 13.39 -4.18
N ASP A 382 -30.62 12.27 -3.88
CA ASP A 382 -31.03 11.35 -2.83
C ASP A 382 -30.49 11.82 -1.46
N SER A 383 -31.10 11.34 -0.38
CA SER A 383 -30.62 11.63 0.97
C SER A 383 -29.68 10.56 1.46
N VAL A 384 -28.52 10.96 1.98
CA VAL A 384 -27.52 10.07 2.59
C VAL A 384 -27.81 9.96 4.09
N TYR A 385 -28.17 8.77 4.55
CA TYR A 385 -28.55 8.48 5.95
C TYR A 385 -27.43 7.81 6.74
N GLN A 386 -26.41 7.27 6.07
CA GLN A 386 -25.32 6.50 6.65
C GLN A 386 -24.00 6.93 6.03
N GLY A 387 -22.93 6.92 6.81
CA GLY A 387 -21.58 7.19 6.31
C GLY A 387 -21.00 6.05 5.50
N ALA A 388 -20.14 6.38 4.53
CA ALA A 388 -19.46 5.42 3.67
C ALA A 388 -18.67 4.36 4.44
N LYS A 389 -18.04 4.77 5.56
CA LYS A 389 -17.23 3.87 6.40
C LYS A 389 -18.10 2.85 7.14
N THR A 390 -19.24 3.28 7.69
CA THR A 390 -20.20 2.38 8.34
C THR A 390 -20.82 1.44 7.31
N TYR A 391 -21.20 1.93 6.13
CA TYR A 391 -21.72 1.12 5.04
C TYR A 391 -20.74 0.01 4.65
N LEU A 392 -19.46 0.34 4.37
CA LEU A 392 -18.45 -0.64 3.99
C LEU A 392 -18.15 -1.63 5.13
N LYS A 393 -18.17 -1.19 6.40
CA LYS A 393 -18.05 -2.09 7.56
C LYS A 393 -19.21 -3.09 7.63
N ASN A 394 -20.43 -2.66 7.34
CA ASN A 394 -21.62 -3.53 7.33
C ASN A 394 -21.55 -4.56 6.20
N GLU A 395 -21.15 -4.13 4.99
CA GLU A 395 -20.89 -5.05 3.86
C GLU A 395 -19.86 -6.12 4.24
N ARG A 396 -18.73 -5.71 4.82
CA ARG A 396 -17.69 -6.64 5.29
C ARG A 396 -18.20 -7.59 6.39
N ASN A 397 -19.03 -7.08 7.31
CA ASN A 397 -19.63 -7.91 8.37
C ASN A 397 -20.58 -8.97 7.81
N GLY A 398 -21.32 -8.66 6.76
CA GLY A 398 -22.17 -9.60 6.05
C GLY A 398 -21.40 -10.77 5.40
N LEU A 399 -20.13 -10.54 5.06
CA LEU A 399 -19.25 -11.51 4.39
C LEU A 399 -18.37 -12.34 5.34
N LYS A 400 -18.53 -12.20 6.66
CA LYS A 400 -17.69 -12.93 7.64
C LYS A 400 -17.77 -14.45 7.51
N HIS A 401 -18.83 -14.99 6.91
CA HIS A 401 -19.01 -16.42 6.65
C HIS A 401 -18.23 -16.91 5.41
N ASP A 402 -17.80 -15.97 4.52
CA ASP A 402 -16.95 -16.25 3.36
C ASP A 402 -15.65 -15.41 3.43
N PRO A 403 -14.60 -15.96 4.05
CA PRO A 403 -13.34 -15.23 4.19
C PRO A 403 -12.67 -14.85 2.86
N SER A 404 -12.91 -15.63 1.78
CA SER A 404 -12.34 -15.33 0.46
C SER A 404 -13.00 -14.09 -0.16
N GLU A 405 -14.33 -14.04 -0.12
CA GLU A 405 -15.08 -12.87 -0.61
C GLU A 405 -14.82 -11.64 0.24
N LEU A 406 -14.79 -11.79 1.57
CA LEU A 406 -14.43 -10.70 2.50
C LEU A 406 -13.05 -10.11 2.18
N ASN A 407 -12.05 -10.96 1.97
CA ASN A 407 -10.69 -10.51 1.62
C ASN A 407 -10.64 -9.79 0.27
N GLU A 408 -11.38 -10.28 -0.73
CA GLU A 408 -11.49 -9.63 -2.04
C GLU A 408 -12.15 -8.26 -1.94
N VAL A 409 -13.28 -8.15 -1.23
CA VAL A 409 -14.00 -6.88 -1.03
C VAL A 409 -13.13 -5.89 -0.26
N THR A 410 -12.44 -6.33 0.79
CA THR A 410 -11.51 -5.48 1.56
C THR A 410 -10.39 -4.93 0.68
N ARG A 411 -9.79 -5.76 -0.18
CA ARG A 411 -8.75 -5.33 -1.11
C ARG A 411 -9.27 -4.38 -2.20
N GLN A 412 -10.51 -4.54 -2.64
CA GLN A 412 -11.12 -3.68 -3.68
C GLN A 412 -11.61 -2.33 -3.14
N PHE A 413 -12.01 -2.29 -1.87
CA PHE A 413 -12.45 -1.10 -1.16
C PHE A 413 -11.65 -0.92 0.13
N PRO A 414 -10.33 -0.68 0.02
CA PRO A 414 -9.42 -0.64 1.17
C PRO A 414 -9.58 0.64 1.98
N PHE A 415 -9.44 0.53 3.30
CA PHE A 415 -9.35 1.67 4.21
C PHE A 415 -7.90 2.11 4.41
N THR A 416 -6.97 1.15 4.27
CA THR A 416 -5.53 1.37 4.41
C THR A 416 -4.76 0.78 3.22
N THR A 417 -3.50 1.19 3.08
CA THR A 417 -2.61 0.61 2.06
C THR A 417 -2.38 -0.88 2.29
N ASP A 418 -2.34 -1.33 3.56
CA ASP A 418 -2.13 -2.73 3.89
C ASP A 418 -3.32 -3.58 3.46
N GLU A 419 -4.54 -3.07 3.62
CA GLU A 419 -5.73 -3.71 3.07
C GLU A 419 -5.69 -3.81 1.54
N ALA A 420 -5.22 -2.76 0.85
CA ALA A 420 -5.10 -2.78 -0.62
C ALA A 420 -4.11 -3.84 -1.10
N PHE A 421 -3.08 -4.14 -0.31
CA PHE A 421 -2.03 -5.11 -0.63
C PHE A 421 -2.20 -6.47 0.06
N ARG A 422 -3.40 -6.82 0.50
CA ARG A 422 -3.70 -8.15 1.06
C ARG A 422 -3.46 -9.25 0.03
N ASP A 423 -2.95 -10.39 0.49
CA ASP A 423 -2.76 -11.58 -0.35
C ASP A 423 -4.08 -12.33 -0.55
N SER A 424 -4.15 -13.19 -1.58
CA SER A 424 -5.32 -14.05 -1.75
C SER A 424 -5.34 -15.16 -0.68
N ILE A 425 -6.53 -15.55 -0.26
CA ILE A 425 -6.71 -16.70 0.65
C ILE A 425 -6.42 -18.02 -0.07
N ASP A 426 -6.66 -18.06 -1.39
CA ASP A 426 -6.41 -19.22 -2.21
C ASP A 426 -4.88 -19.45 -2.38
N GLY A 427 -4.40 -20.57 -1.82
CA GLY A 427 -2.99 -20.97 -1.92
C GLY A 427 -2.14 -20.70 -0.68
N SER A 428 -2.68 -20.10 0.37
CA SER A 428 -2.03 -20.08 1.69
C SER A 428 -2.25 -21.39 2.43
N ILE A 429 -1.24 -21.80 3.20
CA ILE A 429 -1.31 -22.96 4.09
C ILE A 429 -2.16 -22.66 5.32
N PHE A 430 -2.25 -21.38 5.71
CA PHE A 430 -2.90 -20.92 6.93
C PHE A 430 -4.23 -20.24 6.64
N ASN A 431 -5.12 -20.18 7.64
CA ASN A 431 -6.36 -19.42 7.53
C ASN A 431 -6.08 -17.90 7.61
N ILE A 432 -5.85 -17.31 6.44
CA ILE A 432 -5.53 -15.89 6.29
C ILE A 432 -6.66 -14.99 6.81
N GLY A 433 -7.91 -15.40 6.69
CA GLY A 433 -9.04 -14.63 7.21
C GLY A 433 -8.95 -14.39 8.70
N LYS A 434 -8.60 -15.41 9.49
CA LYS A 434 -8.36 -15.28 10.94
C LYS A 434 -7.14 -14.42 11.26
N ILE A 435 -6.10 -14.52 10.44
CA ILE A 435 -4.88 -13.71 10.61
C ILE A 435 -5.21 -12.23 10.40
N TYR A 436 -5.93 -11.88 9.34
CA TYR A 436 -6.34 -10.49 9.11
C TYR A 436 -7.29 -9.96 10.19
N GLN A 437 -8.24 -10.77 10.68
CA GLN A 437 -9.08 -10.39 11.83
C GLN A 437 -8.24 -10.06 13.07
N GLN A 438 -7.15 -10.81 13.30
CA GLN A 438 -6.24 -10.55 14.41
C GLN A 438 -5.44 -9.26 14.20
N ILE A 439 -4.94 -9.01 12.99
CA ILE A 439 -4.20 -7.78 12.66
C ILE A 439 -5.10 -6.55 12.87
N GLU A 440 -6.31 -6.57 12.32
CA GLU A 440 -7.29 -5.48 12.48
C GLU A 440 -7.59 -5.21 13.96
N HIS A 441 -7.81 -6.29 14.76
CA HIS A 441 -8.01 -6.15 16.19
C HIS A 441 -6.80 -5.52 16.89
N ASN A 442 -5.58 -5.94 16.54
CA ASN A 442 -4.36 -5.42 17.15
C ASN A 442 -4.14 -3.93 16.87
N GLU A 443 -4.52 -3.47 15.67
CA GLU A 443 -4.45 -2.06 15.26
C GLU A 443 -5.44 -1.17 16.01
N ASP A 444 -6.62 -1.71 16.35
CA ASP A 444 -7.66 -1.01 17.09
C ASP A 444 -7.40 -0.97 18.63
N LEU A 445 -6.41 -1.74 19.14
CA LEU A 445 -6.14 -1.82 20.57
C LEU A 445 -5.45 -0.57 21.12
N PHE A 446 -6.08 0.04 22.12
CA PHE A 446 -5.48 1.15 22.86
C PHE A 446 -5.64 0.93 24.40
N PRO A 447 -4.54 0.99 25.21
CA PRO A 447 -3.14 1.11 24.76
C PRO A 447 -2.63 -0.15 24.05
N ASN A 448 -1.65 0.03 23.14
CA ASN A 448 -1.02 -1.10 22.46
C ASN A 448 -0.35 -2.02 23.48
N PRO A 449 -0.68 -3.31 23.54
CA PRO A 449 -0.08 -4.24 24.49
C PRO A 449 1.39 -4.55 24.22
N VAL A 450 1.94 -4.18 23.06
CA VAL A 450 3.32 -4.47 22.66
C VAL A 450 4.22 -3.28 22.97
N VAL A 451 5.28 -3.52 23.74
CA VAL A 451 6.31 -2.53 24.06
C VAL A 451 7.61 -2.90 23.36
N GLN A 452 8.19 -1.96 22.61
CA GLN A 452 9.49 -2.13 21.97
C GLN A 452 10.61 -1.76 22.93
N GLY A 453 11.73 -2.52 22.89
CA GLY A 453 12.87 -2.27 23.77
C GLY A 453 14.02 -3.27 23.60
N ASN A 454 14.93 -3.26 24.55
CA ASN A 454 16.07 -4.17 24.58
C ASN A 454 16.18 -4.85 25.96
N PHE A 455 16.58 -6.12 25.96
CA PHE A 455 17.07 -6.77 27.18
C PHE A 455 18.56 -6.43 27.34
N VAL A 456 18.95 -6.01 28.52
CA VAL A 456 20.32 -5.60 28.84
C VAL A 456 20.73 -6.15 30.20
N TRP A 457 22.02 -6.51 30.33
CA TRP A 457 22.59 -6.86 31.63
C TRP A 457 22.60 -5.64 32.54
N LYS A 458 22.22 -5.83 33.81
CA LYS A 458 22.21 -4.76 34.82
C LYS A 458 23.62 -4.14 34.93
N ASN A 459 23.67 -2.82 34.83
CA ASN A 459 24.91 -2.03 34.82
C ASN A 459 25.92 -2.41 33.70
N GLY A 460 25.50 -3.13 32.65
CA GLY A 460 26.38 -3.61 31.59
C GLY A 460 27.25 -4.82 31.98
N GLU A 461 27.09 -5.35 33.15
CA GLU A 461 27.89 -6.50 33.64
C GLU A 461 27.23 -7.82 33.30
N ARG A 462 27.92 -8.65 32.50
CA ARG A 462 27.43 -9.95 32.05
C ARG A 462 27.21 -10.91 33.22
N ASP A 463 26.23 -11.81 33.05
CA ASP A 463 25.84 -12.85 34.02
C ASP A 463 25.25 -12.32 35.34
N THR A 464 24.88 -11.05 35.37
CA THR A 464 24.13 -10.41 36.45
C THR A 464 22.61 -10.62 36.30
N GLU A 465 21.81 -9.65 36.63
CA GLU A 465 20.37 -9.61 36.30
C GLU A 465 20.16 -8.99 34.94
N VAL A 466 19.16 -9.47 34.17
CA VAL A 466 18.72 -8.86 32.93
C VAL A 466 17.57 -7.90 33.24
N VAL A 467 17.63 -6.72 32.64
CA VAL A 467 16.57 -5.70 32.74
C VAL A 467 16.03 -5.43 31.30
N PHE A 468 14.72 -5.25 31.21
CA PHE A 468 14.11 -4.76 29.96
C PHE A 468 14.12 -3.22 29.99
N SER A 469 14.72 -2.62 28.95
CA SER A 469 14.77 -1.18 28.75
C SER A 469 13.90 -0.80 27.56
N PRO A 470 12.77 -0.10 27.74
CA PRO A 470 11.97 0.41 26.64
C PRO A 470 12.80 1.35 25.74
N ASP A 471 12.72 1.16 24.44
CA ASP A 471 13.47 1.90 23.43
C ASP A 471 12.71 1.81 22.09
N VAL A 472 12.38 2.93 21.50
CA VAL A 472 11.66 2.98 20.18
C VAL A 472 12.49 2.39 19.04
N ASN A 473 13.81 2.30 19.19
CA ASN A 473 14.71 1.65 18.26
C ASN A 473 15.17 0.27 18.75
N GLY A 474 14.53 -0.26 19.79
CA GLY A 474 14.84 -1.56 20.36
C GLY A 474 14.59 -2.71 19.38
N ARG A 475 15.29 -3.81 19.58
CA ARG A 475 15.20 -4.99 18.71
C ARG A 475 14.10 -5.97 19.12
N PHE A 476 13.60 -5.88 20.35
CA PHE A 476 12.58 -6.74 20.89
C PHE A 476 11.20 -6.07 20.92
N PHE A 477 10.18 -6.85 20.67
CA PHE A 477 8.78 -6.51 20.86
C PHE A 477 8.23 -7.44 21.93
N VAL A 478 7.68 -6.88 23.01
CA VAL A 478 7.27 -7.62 24.22
C VAL A 478 5.82 -7.31 24.53
N SER A 479 4.97 -8.33 24.58
CA SER A 479 3.53 -8.21 24.89
C SER A 479 3.17 -8.60 26.31
N TRP A 480 4.04 -9.33 27.00
CA TRP A 480 3.84 -9.74 28.38
C TRP A 480 5.19 -10.00 29.05
N MET A 481 5.29 -9.66 30.33
CA MET A 481 6.48 -9.91 31.15
C MET A 481 6.11 -10.72 32.40
N PRO A 482 6.99 -11.65 32.84
CA PRO A 482 6.76 -12.34 34.08
C PRO A 482 6.76 -11.38 35.29
N PRO A 483 6.02 -11.70 36.38
CA PRO A 483 6.12 -10.99 37.66
C PRO A 483 7.56 -10.83 38.14
N GLU A 484 7.86 -9.79 38.90
CA GLU A 484 9.24 -9.46 39.29
C GLU A 484 9.96 -10.59 40.04
N ASP A 485 9.23 -11.30 40.90
CA ASP A 485 9.73 -12.44 41.67
C ASP A 485 10.08 -13.65 40.78
N GLN A 486 9.65 -13.67 39.54
CA GLN A 486 9.87 -14.75 38.57
C GLN A 486 10.93 -14.41 37.53
N ARG A 487 11.37 -13.16 37.45
CA ARG A 487 12.43 -12.73 36.54
C ARG A 487 13.80 -13.16 37.04
N ASN A 488 14.70 -13.49 36.11
CA ASN A 488 16.12 -13.78 36.40
C ASN A 488 16.34 -14.94 37.39
N GLN A 489 15.37 -15.83 37.53
CA GLN A 489 15.52 -16.99 38.39
C GLN A 489 16.67 -17.90 37.92
N LYS A 490 17.45 -18.42 38.85
CA LYS A 490 18.62 -19.27 38.56
C LYS A 490 18.35 -20.69 39.04
N ARG A 491 18.60 -21.66 38.15
CA ARG A 491 18.54 -23.09 38.49
C ARG A 491 19.82 -23.76 38.03
N THR A 492 20.38 -24.60 38.87
CA THR A 492 21.57 -25.37 38.54
C THR A 492 21.25 -26.86 38.71
N GLU A 493 21.53 -27.66 37.69
CA GLU A 493 21.41 -29.11 37.72
C GLU A 493 22.75 -29.75 37.34
N ARG A 494 23.26 -30.62 38.18
CA ARG A 494 24.57 -31.31 37.93
C ARG A 494 25.69 -30.36 37.56
N GLY A 495 25.75 -29.19 38.21
CA GLY A 495 26.77 -28.18 37.96
C GLY A 495 26.58 -27.32 36.71
N LYS A 496 25.48 -27.48 35.98
CA LYS A 496 25.15 -26.70 34.77
C LYS A 496 23.99 -25.75 35.02
N ARG A 497 24.04 -24.51 34.51
CA ARG A 497 22.92 -23.60 34.48
C ARG A 497 21.86 -24.11 33.54
N VAL A 498 20.61 -24.28 34.02
CA VAL A 498 19.47 -24.74 33.20
C VAL A 498 18.32 -23.75 33.32
N ALA A 499 17.44 -23.74 32.31
CA ALA A 499 16.26 -22.93 32.35
C ALA A 499 15.35 -23.31 33.50
N PRO A 500 14.99 -22.37 34.43
CA PRO A 500 14.21 -22.68 35.62
C PRO A 500 12.76 -23.06 35.34
N PHE A 501 12.15 -22.57 34.27
CA PHE A 501 10.70 -22.67 34.00
C PHE A 501 10.36 -23.36 32.65
N PRO A 502 10.87 -24.56 32.35
CA PRO A 502 10.59 -25.26 31.10
C PRO A 502 9.11 -25.70 30.98
N GLU A 503 8.36 -25.76 32.09
CA GLU A 503 6.93 -26.07 32.14
C GLU A 503 6.06 -24.86 31.81
N ARG A 504 6.55 -23.62 31.99
CA ARG A 504 5.78 -22.38 31.78
C ARG A 504 5.86 -21.85 30.38
N GLY A 505 7.03 -21.91 29.79
CA GLY A 505 7.24 -21.37 28.46
C GLY A 505 8.44 -21.98 27.75
N VAL A 506 8.55 -21.66 26.49
CA VAL A 506 9.64 -22.09 25.60
C VAL A 506 9.93 -21.00 24.57
N GLY A 507 11.10 -21.05 23.96
CA GLY A 507 11.42 -20.21 22.82
C GLY A 507 11.82 -20.99 21.58
N GLY A 508 11.60 -20.40 20.42
CA GLY A 508 12.10 -20.85 19.14
C GLY A 508 13.04 -19.83 18.53
N VAL A 509 14.16 -20.26 17.99
CA VAL A 509 15.19 -19.37 17.43
C VAL A 509 15.63 -19.85 16.07
N ASP A 510 15.49 -18.98 15.08
CA ASP A 510 16.11 -19.10 13.77
C ASP A 510 17.37 -18.23 13.74
N SER A 511 18.54 -18.88 13.63
CA SER A 511 19.83 -18.21 13.76
C SER A 511 20.55 -18.04 12.44
N TYR A 512 21.40 -17.02 12.34
CA TYR A 512 22.30 -16.82 11.22
C TYR A 512 23.77 -16.85 11.69
N ASP A 513 24.64 -17.28 10.80
CA ASP A 513 26.11 -17.19 10.95
C ASP A 513 26.65 -16.09 10.01
N LEU A 514 27.96 -15.93 9.97
CA LEU A 514 28.67 -14.87 9.24
C LEU A 514 28.60 -14.97 7.71
N ASP A 515 27.97 -16.01 7.15
CA ASP A 515 28.00 -16.28 5.71
C ASP A 515 27.25 -15.23 4.89
N GLU A 516 27.87 -14.80 3.78
CA GLU A 516 27.23 -14.00 2.74
C GLU A 516 26.04 -14.77 2.15
N THR A 517 24.93 -14.09 1.96
CA THR A 517 23.76 -14.70 1.33
C THR A 517 23.86 -14.60 -0.18
N VAL A 518 23.43 -15.63 -0.89
CA VAL A 518 23.41 -15.73 -2.36
C VAL A 518 22.70 -14.55 -3.03
N ASP A 519 21.78 -13.86 -2.34
CA ASP A 519 20.95 -12.76 -2.86
C ASP A 519 21.38 -11.36 -2.35
N GLY A 520 22.51 -11.22 -1.64
CA GLY A 520 22.97 -9.93 -1.09
C GLY A 520 22.05 -9.33 -0.01
N ARG A 521 20.94 -9.98 0.34
CA ARG A 521 20.03 -9.64 1.45
C ARG A 521 20.22 -10.65 2.56
N GLY A 522 21.01 -10.31 3.57
CA GLY A 522 21.32 -11.22 4.68
C GLY A 522 20.04 -11.68 5.43
N SER A 523 19.91 -13.00 5.73
CA SER A 523 18.92 -13.53 6.66
C SER A 523 18.98 -12.78 7.98
N LYS A 524 17.83 -12.45 8.58
CA LYS A 524 17.76 -11.87 9.92
C LYS A 524 17.81 -12.99 10.94
N GLY A 525 18.27 -12.70 12.15
CA GLY A 525 18.02 -13.57 13.29
C GLY A 525 16.62 -13.33 13.80
N ALA A 526 15.88 -14.41 14.05
CA ALA A 526 14.53 -14.32 14.61
C ALA A 526 14.38 -15.19 15.86
N MET A 527 13.61 -14.69 16.83
CA MET A 527 13.28 -15.41 18.05
C MET A 527 11.86 -15.12 18.49
N HIS A 528 11.18 -16.16 18.99
CA HIS A 528 9.91 -16.04 19.71
C HIS A 528 9.98 -16.72 21.06
N LEU A 529 9.34 -16.11 22.06
CA LEU A 529 9.02 -16.78 23.33
C LEU A 529 7.50 -17.00 23.39
N LEU A 530 7.11 -18.21 23.79
CA LEU A 530 5.74 -18.67 23.87
C LEU A 530 5.44 -19.17 25.27
N ASN A 531 4.42 -18.62 25.91
CA ASN A 531 3.85 -19.18 27.15
C ASN A 531 3.02 -20.42 26.83
N LYS A 532 3.14 -21.46 27.68
CA LYS A 532 2.37 -22.68 27.55
C LYS A 532 0.95 -22.54 28.11
N PHE A 533 0.15 -23.58 27.94
CA PHE A 533 -1.28 -23.62 28.29
C PHE A 533 -1.61 -23.38 29.78
N ASN A 534 -0.64 -23.47 30.67
CA ASN A 534 -0.80 -23.37 32.13
C ASN A 534 -0.52 -21.97 32.70
N MET A 535 -0.54 -20.91 31.87
CA MET A 535 -0.17 -19.55 32.27
C MET A 535 -1.37 -18.61 32.52
N ASN A 536 -2.52 -19.14 32.91
CA ASN A 536 -3.75 -18.37 33.13
C ASN A 536 -4.06 -17.43 31.96
N ASP A 537 -4.20 -16.13 32.19
CA ASP A 537 -4.58 -15.15 31.17
C ASP A 537 -3.57 -15.00 30.05
N ALA A 538 -2.30 -15.40 30.23
CA ALA A 538 -1.25 -15.40 29.24
C ALA A 538 -0.97 -16.79 28.63
N SER A 539 -1.92 -17.74 28.76
CA SER A 539 -1.80 -19.09 28.22
C SER A 539 -1.79 -19.13 26.70
N ASN A 540 -0.93 -19.96 26.12
CA ASN A 540 -0.76 -20.13 24.67
C ASN A 540 -0.49 -18.81 23.93
N MET A 541 0.20 -17.87 24.56
CA MET A 541 0.43 -16.55 24.05
C MET A 541 1.92 -16.38 23.67
N PHE A 542 2.19 -15.90 22.47
CA PHE A 542 3.51 -15.39 22.15
C PHE A 542 3.76 -14.09 22.90
N VAL A 543 4.85 -14.05 23.64
CA VAL A 543 5.14 -12.94 24.59
C VAL A 543 6.34 -12.09 24.18
N VAL A 544 7.22 -12.60 23.34
CA VAL A 544 8.37 -11.89 22.77
C VAL A 544 8.51 -12.22 21.30
N GLU A 545 8.73 -11.19 20.49
CA GLU A 545 9.16 -11.26 19.09
C GLU A 545 10.50 -10.52 18.94
N TYR A 546 11.43 -11.12 18.22
CA TYR A 546 12.67 -10.49 17.76
C TYR A 546 12.90 -10.83 16.30
N ALA A 547 13.20 -9.81 15.47
CA ALA A 547 13.65 -10.01 14.10
C ALA A 547 14.60 -8.87 13.71
N SER A 548 15.88 -9.11 13.83
CA SER A 548 16.92 -8.12 13.52
C SER A 548 18.20 -8.79 13.02
N ARG A 549 19.02 -8.02 12.32
CA ARG A 549 20.35 -8.43 11.89
C ARG A 549 21.39 -7.41 12.41
N PRO A 550 21.84 -7.52 13.67
CA PRO A 550 22.97 -6.73 14.15
C PRO A 550 24.24 -7.01 13.33
N ASP A 551 25.19 -6.08 13.35
CA ASP A 551 26.46 -6.16 12.59
C ASP A 551 27.28 -7.41 12.90
N MET A 552 27.11 -7.99 14.09
CA MET A 552 27.77 -9.24 14.49
C MET A 552 26.73 -10.25 15.01
N ALA A 553 26.78 -11.48 14.52
CA ALA A 553 25.92 -12.58 14.98
C ALA A 553 26.00 -12.82 16.50
N LYS A 554 27.15 -12.56 17.13
CA LYS A 554 27.32 -12.67 18.57
C LYS A 554 26.41 -11.72 19.39
N ILE A 555 26.04 -10.57 18.83
CA ILE A 555 25.07 -9.64 19.44
C ILE A 555 23.69 -10.29 19.49
N PHE A 556 23.26 -10.89 18.39
CA PHE A 556 22.02 -11.65 18.33
C PHE A 556 22.00 -12.84 19.30
N TYR A 557 23.11 -13.58 19.39
CA TYR A 557 23.18 -14.71 20.33
C TYR A 557 23.10 -14.27 21.79
N GLU A 558 23.74 -13.13 22.13
CA GLU A 558 23.67 -12.55 23.48
C GLU A 558 22.27 -12.01 23.78
N ASP A 559 21.61 -11.37 22.78
CA ASP A 559 20.22 -10.92 22.89
C ASP A 559 19.29 -12.11 23.23
N CYS A 560 19.42 -13.23 22.48
CA CYS A 560 18.66 -14.45 22.77
C CYS A 560 18.93 -15.01 24.17
N LEU A 561 20.19 -14.99 24.59
CA LEU A 561 20.57 -15.43 25.94
C LEU A 561 19.94 -14.57 27.03
N MET A 562 20.01 -13.24 26.89
CA MET A 562 19.41 -12.32 27.87
C MET A 562 17.90 -12.51 27.98
N ALA A 563 17.19 -12.61 26.88
CA ALA A 563 15.75 -12.89 26.88
C ALA A 563 15.43 -14.23 27.56
N ALA A 564 16.18 -15.30 27.22
CA ALA A 564 16.00 -16.61 27.85
C ALA A 564 16.25 -16.58 29.37
N VAL A 565 17.26 -15.84 29.83
CA VAL A 565 17.58 -15.69 31.25
C VAL A 565 16.47 -14.90 31.96
N PHE A 566 16.01 -13.79 31.38
CA PHE A 566 14.97 -12.95 31.97
C PHE A 566 13.66 -13.72 32.23
N TYR A 567 13.20 -14.52 31.22
CA TYR A 567 11.98 -15.33 31.32
C TYR A 567 12.19 -16.67 32.02
N GLY A 568 13.43 -17.17 32.07
CA GLY A 568 13.76 -18.49 32.58
C GLY A 568 13.29 -19.64 31.65
N TYR A 569 13.14 -19.38 30.32
CA TYR A 569 12.62 -20.33 29.36
C TYR A 569 13.73 -21.01 28.55
N PRO A 570 13.60 -22.32 28.24
CA PRO A 570 14.50 -23.01 27.34
C PRO A 570 14.20 -22.66 25.89
N LEU A 571 15.23 -22.71 25.04
CA LEU A 571 15.17 -22.38 23.61
C LEU A 571 15.37 -23.62 22.75
N LEU A 572 14.49 -23.82 21.76
CA LEU A 572 14.69 -24.74 20.65
C LEU A 572 15.29 -23.94 19.48
N VAL A 573 16.54 -24.19 19.14
CA VAL A 573 17.25 -23.46 18.09
C VAL A 573 17.26 -24.25 16.78
N GLU A 574 17.21 -23.56 15.63
CA GLU A 574 17.56 -24.19 14.37
C GLU A 574 19.05 -24.50 14.36
N ASN A 575 19.43 -25.77 14.14
CA ASN A 575 20.82 -26.18 14.22
C ASN A 575 21.50 -26.45 12.86
N ASN A 576 20.94 -25.97 11.78
CA ASN A 576 21.60 -25.95 10.48
C ASN A 576 22.91 -25.14 10.53
N LYS A 577 22.94 -24.14 11.43
CA LYS A 577 24.09 -23.29 11.74
C LYS A 577 24.40 -23.42 13.24
N TYR A 578 25.62 -23.84 13.58
CA TYR A 578 25.97 -24.23 14.95
C TYR A 578 26.52 -23.07 15.82
N GLY A 579 26.58 -21.86 15.28
CA GLY A 579 27.16 -20.69 15.94
C GLY A 579 26.54 -20.36 17.27
N ILE A 580 25.20 -20.29 17.34
CA ILE A 580 24.46 -19.99 18.57
C ILE A 580 24.65 -21.07 19.65
N VAL A 581 24.70 -22.36 19.27
CA VAL A 581 24.91 -23.47 20.22
C VAL A 581 26.27 -23.34 20.87
N ARG A 582 27.35 -23.15 20.08
CA ARG A 582 28.71 -22.94 20.58
C ARG A 582 28.81 -21.70 21.46
N TYR A 583 28.07 -20.66 21.13
CA TYR A 583 28.03 -19.44 21.95
C TYR A 583 27.45 -19.71 23.35
N PHE A 584 26.29 -20.37 23.44
CA PHE A 584 25.69 -20.73 24.72
C PHE A 584 26.58 -21.69 25.53
N GLU A 585 27.23 -22.66 24.87
CA GLU A 585 28.21 -23.53 25.49
C GLU A 585 29.39 -22.75 26.09
N SER A 586 29.99 -21.83 25.30
CA SER A 586 31.13 -20.99 25.75
C SER A 586 30.75 -20.05 26.91
N ARG A 587 29.49 -19.67 27.01
CA ARG A 587 28.93 -18.82 28.09
C ARG A 587 28.47 -19.66 29.29
N GLY A 588 28.49 -20.99 29.24
CA GLY A 588 28.02 -21.89 30.31
C GLY A 588 26.50 -21.93 30.47
N TYR A 589 25.76 -21.66 29.40
CA TYR A 589 24.30 -21.68 29.35
C TYR A 589 23.74 -22.77 28.41
N ASP A 590 24.51 -23.80 28.11
CA ASP A 590 24.09 -24.92 27.26
C ASP A 590 22.81 -25.61 27.78
N GLY A 591 22.52 -25.56 29.07
CA GLY A 591 21.29 -26.08 29.68
C GLY A 591 20.03 -25.26 29.40
N TYR A 592 20.15 -24.08 28.82
CA TYR A 592 19.00 -23.31 28.27
C TYR A 592 18.62 -23.77 26.86
N LEU A 593 19.47 -24.54 26.17
CA LEU A 593 19.17 -25.08 24.86
C LEU A 593 18.47 -26.44 24.98
N MET A 594 17.37 -26.59 24.23
CA MET A 594 16.62 -27.84 24.19
C MET A 594 17.33 -28.88 23.31
N ASP A 595 17.23 -30.15 23.73
CA ASP A 595 17.58 -31.27 22.86
C ASP A 595 16.49 -31.46 21.80
N ARG A 596 16.84 -32.12 20.72
CA ARG A 596 15.94 -32.48 19.62
C ARG A 596 14.67 -33.15 20.14
N PRO A 597 13.47 -32.68 19.79
CA PRO A 597 12.21 -33.30 20.22
C PRO A 597 12.08 -34.74 19.73
N LYS A 598 11.93 -35.69 20.66
CA LYS A 598 11.91 -37.14 20.33
C LYS A 598 10.72 -37.55 19.46
N HIS A 599 9.59 -36.90 19.59
CA HIS A 599 8.37 -37.20 18.82
C HIS A 599 8.50 -36.95 17.31
N LEU A 600 9.41 -36.07 16.89
CA LEU A 600 9.68 -35.78 15.47
C LEU A 600 10.61 -36.82 14.81
N PHE A 601 11.16 -37.77 15.59
CA PHE A 601 12.12 -38.77 15.11
C PHE A 601 11.77 -40.19 15.62
N ALA A 602 10.50 -40.50 15.83
CA ALA A 602 10.04 -41.77 16.27
C ALA A 602 10.36 -42.86 15.21
N GLY A 603 11.47 -43.51 15.32
CA GLY A 603 11.92 -44.56 14.38
C GLY A 603 13.43 -44.60 14.14
N SER A 604 14.20 -43.57 14.53
CA SER A 604 15.66 -43.59 14.39
C SER A 604 16.29 -44.21 15.65
N SER A 605 17.03 -45.32 15.45
CA SER A 605 17.74 -46.07 16.52
C SER A 605 18.96 -45.30 17.14
N LYS A 606 19.27 -44.10 16.70
CA LYS A 606 20.36 -43.29 17.20
C LYS A 606 19.80 -42.14 18.06
N SER A 607 19.75 -42.35 19.38
CA SER A 607 19.53 -41.28 20.35
C SER A 607 20.80 -40.42 20.48
N VAL A 608 21.12 -39.63 19.50
CA VAL A 608 22.17 -38.62 19.64
C VAL A 608 21.54 -37.43 20.38
N ARG A 609 22.02 -37.12 21.58
CA ARG A 609 21.68 -35.90 22.33
C ARG A 609 22.29 -34.71 21.62
N THR A 610 21.60 -34.25 20.57
CA THR A 610 21.99 -33.09 19.78
C THR A 610 21.11 -31.92 20.15
N LYS A 611 21.71 -30.76 20.45
CA LYS A 611 21.00 -29.51 20.69
C LYS A 611 20.33 -29.00 19.43
N GLY A 612 19.10 -28.50 19.55
CA GLY A 612 18.37 -27.89 18.45
C GLY A 612 17.74 -28.86 17.44
N LEU A 613 17.13 -28.31 16.41
CA LEU A 613 16.40 -29.04 15.37
C LEU A 613 16.91 -28.66 13.97
N PRO A 614 17.35 -29.61 13.14
CA PRO A 614 17.68 -29.31 11.74
C PRO A 614 16.37 -29.17 10.95
N SER A 615 16.16 -28.04 10.29
CA SER A 615 14.92 -27.75 9.56
C SER A 615 14.96 -28.14 8.08
N ASN A 616 15.88 -29.04 7.66
CA ASN A 616 16.13 -29.35 6.24
C ASN A 616 15.30 -30.49 5.67
N SER A 617 14.57 -31.28 6.48
CA SER A 617 13.73 -32.36 5.97
C SER A 617 12.31 -31.92 5.69
N ALA A 618 11.69 -32.52 4.67
CA ALA A 618 10.29 -32.25 4.33
C ALA A 618 9.34 -32.48 5.52
N ASP A 619 9.59 -33.50 6.32
CA ASP A 619 8.77 -33.86 7.49
C ASP A 619 8.81 -32.74 8.57
N ILE A 620 9.98 -32.15 8.80
CA ILE A 620 10.13 -31.06 9.78
C ILE A 620 9.48 -29.79 9.26
N ILE A 621 9.61 -29.46 7.97
CA ILE A 621 8.95 -28.31 7.34
C ILE A 621 7.43 -28.46 7.46
N GLN A 622 6.93 -29.65 7.20
CA GLN A 622 5.50 -29.94 7.34
C GLN A 622 5.05 -29.85 8.81
N ALA A 623 5.85 -30.34 9.75
CA ALA A 623 5.56 -30.21 11.19
C ALA A 623 5.50 -28.74 11.66
N HIS A 624 6.40 -27.89 11.17
CA HIS A 624 6.34 -26.44 11.38
C HIS A 624 5.00 -25.86 10.89
N ALA A 625 4.65 -26.12 9.62
CA ALA A 625 3.43 -25.61 9.02
C ALA A 625 2.18 -26.07 9.78
N GLN A 626 2.09 -27.37 10.09
CA GLN A 626 0.97 -27.93 10.86
C GLN A 626 0.85 -27.35 12.27
N SER A 627 1.98 -27.06 12.93
CA SER A 627 1.97 -26.46 14.26
C SER A 627 1.44 -25.03 14.23
N ILE A 628 1.83 -24.24 13.21
CA ILE A 628 1.32 -22.88 13.01
C ILE A 628 -0.15 -22.92 12.59
N GLU A 629 -0.53 -23.80 11.67
CA GLU A 629 -1.94 -23.99 11.26
C GLU A 629 -2.84 -24.29 12.47
N ALA A 630 -2.45 -25.24 13.31
CA ALA A 630 -3.17 -25.55 14.54
C ALA A 630 -3.24 -24.35 15.50
N TYR A 631 -2.18 -23.57 15.63
CA TYR A 631 -2.17 -22.38 16.45
C TYR A 631 -3.08 -21.28 15.89
N VAL A 632 -3.02 -21.02 14.58
CA VAL A 632 -3.90 -20.07 13.90
C VAL A 632 -5.37 -20.48 14.08
N HIS A 633 -5.68 -21.76 13.92
CA HIS A 633 -7.04 -22.24 14.11
C HIS A 633 -7.59 -22.01 15.53
N ASN A 634 -6.76 -22.24 16.56
CA ASN A 634 -7.19 -22.28 17.95
C ASN A 634 -6.95 -20.98 18.74
N HIS A 635 -6.05 -20.07 18.30
CA HIS A 635 -5.58 -18.95 19.11
C HIS A 635 -5.44 -17.64 18.34
N VAL A 636 -5.82 -17.57 17.07
CA VAL A 636 -5.73 -16.35 16.23
C VAL A 636 -7.10 -15.99 15.69
N GLY A 637 -7.39 -14.69 15.62
CA GLY A 637 -8.69 -14.18 15.21
C GLY A 637 -9.81 -14.61 16.15
N ILE A 638 -11.02 -14.59 15.67
CA ILE A 638 -12.19 -15.07 16.43
C ILE A 638 -12.15 -16.59 16.50
N HIS A 639 -12.15 -17.15 17.71
CA HIS A 639 -12.05 -18.57 17.95
C HIS A 639 -12.92 -19.03 19.13
N GLY A 640 -13.14 -20.36 19.20
CA GLY A 640 -13.99 -20.98 20.23
C GLY A 640 -15.49 -20.68 20.05
N GLU A 641 -16.35 -21.42 20.79
CA GLU A 641 -17.80 -21.24 20.74
C GLU A 641 -18.25 -19.89 21.32
N SER A 642 -17.43 -19.29 22.18
CA SER A 642 -17.68 -17.98 22.80
C SER A 642 -17.28 -16.80 21.92
N GLY A 643 -16.69 -17.04 20.73
CA GLY A 643 -16.27 -15.97 19.82
C GLY A 643 -15.18 -15.04 20.39
N MET A 644 -14.25 -15.56 21.20
CA MET A 644 -13.17 -14.75 21.78
C MET A 644 -12.12 -14.42 20.73
N MET A 645 -11.58 -13.21 20.84
CA MET A 645 -10.47 -12.76 20.00
C MET A 645 -9.14 -13.33 20.52
N GLY A 646 -8.26 -13.73 19.59
CA GLY A 646 -6.93 -14.25 19.88
C GLY A 646 -6.00 -13.20 20.52
N LYS A 647 -4.95 -13.72 21.17
CA LYS A 647 -3.93 -12.89 21.86
C LYS A 647 -2.57 -12.95 21.13
N MET A 648 -2.58 -13.04 19.79
CA MET A 648 -1.37 -12.93 18.99
C MET A 648 -1.16 -11.48 18.56
N TYR A 649 -0.37 -10.72 19.33
CA TYR A 649 -0.22 -9.27 19.18
C TYR A 649 0.90 -8.83 18.22
N PHE A 650 1.67 -9.77 17.64
CA PHE A 650 2.80 -9.46 16.76
C PHE A 650 2.39 -9.46 15.30
N ASN A 651 2.01 -8.29 14.78
CA ASN A 651 1.57 -8.15 13.37
C ASN A 651 2.64 -8.57 12.37
N ARG A 652 3.93 -8.32 12.64
CA ARG A 652 5.03 -8.73 11.76
C ARG A 652 5.10 -10.25 11.57
N THR A 653 4.87 -11.03 12.64
CA THR A 653 4.79 -12.50 12.56
C THR A 653 3.53 -12.96 11.83
N LEU A 654 2.39 -12.28 12.08
CA LEU A 654 1.14 -12.57 11.36
C LEU A 654 1.29 -12.33 9.85
N GLU A 655 1.93 -11.25 9.44
CA GLU A 655 2.24 -10.94 8.03
C GLU A 655 3.22 -11.96 7.41
N ASP A 656 4.23 -12.38 8.16
CA ASP A 656 5.18 -13.40 7.72
C ASP A 656 4.48 -14.76 7.49
N TRP A 657 3.51 -15.11 8.34
CA TRP A 657 2.65 -16.30 8.15
C TRP A 657 1.79 -16.20 6.89
N ILE A 658 1.21 -15.02 6.58
CA ILE A 658 0.43 -14.80 5.36
C ILE A 658 1.27 -15.12 4.12
N GLY A 659 2.50 -14.64 4.09
CA GLY A 659 3.40 -14.79 2.96
C GLY A 659 4.07 -16.18 2.85
N PHE A 660 3.98 -17.02 3.88
CA PHE A 660 4.75 -18.26 3.98
C PHE A 660 4.41 -19.29 2.89
N LYS A 661 5.43 -19.79 2.23
CA LYS A 661 5.35 -20.87 1.23
C LYS A 661 6.36 -21.97 1.56
N ILE A 662 5.92 -23.21 1.62
CA ILE A 662 6.79 -24.37 1.89
C ILE A 662 7.98 -24.44 0.92
N THR A 663 7.76 -24.06 -0.34
CA THR A 663 8.78 -24.09 -1.40
C THR A 663 9.83 -22.99 -1.32
N ASN A 664 9.62 -21.93 -0.52
CA ASN A 664 10.53 -20.78 -0.42
C ASN A 664 10.66 -20.27 1.02
N ARG A 665 10.95 -21.16 1.94
CA ARG A 665 10.99 -20.87 3.39
C ARG A 665 12.14 -19.97 3.86
N THR A 666 13.21 -19.85 3.11
CA THR A 666 14.43 -19.09 3.50
C THR A 666 14.23 -17.58 3.63
N LYS A 667 13.02 -17.09 3.35
CA LYS A 667 12.64 -15.67 3.45
C LYS A 667 11.70 -15.39 4.63
N PHE A 668 11.39 -16.40 5.45
CA PHE A 668 10.35 -16.34 6.48
C PHE A 668 10.92 -16.66 7.86
N ASP A 669 11.89 -15.85 8.32
CA ASP A 669 12.64 -16.07 9.57
C ASP A 669 11.69 -16.07 10.81
N LEU A 670 10.65 -15.20 10.82
CA LEU A 670 9.65 -15.16 11.89
C LEU A 670 8.74 -16.41 11.90
N THR A 671 8.39 -16.91 10.73
CA THR A 671 7.62 -18.17 10.61
C THR A 671 8.43 -19.35 11.13
N ILE A 672 9.71 -19.43 10.82
CA ILE A 672 10.58 -20.53 11.29
C ILE A 672 10.74 -20.46 12.80
N SER A 673 11.07 -19.30 13.37
CA SER A 673 11.26 -19.15 14.83
C SER A 673 9.96 -19.38 15.62
N SER A 674 8.81 -18.89 15.15
CA SER A 674 7.52 -19.15 15.79
C SER A 674 7.11 -20.61 15.70
N GLY A 675 7.34 -21.27 14.57
CA GLY A 675 7.11 -22.71 14.37
C GLY A 675 8.00 -23.56 15.31
N LEU A 676 9.26 -23.19 15.50
CA LEU A 676 10.14 -23.86 16.48
C LEU A 676 9.61 -23.72 17.92
N ALA A 677 9.12 -22.53 18.29
CA ALA A 677 8.53 -22.34 19.63
C ALA A 677 7.28 -23.22 19.82
N LEU A 678 6.41 -23.33 18.80
CA LEU A 678 5.23 -24.18 18.84
C LEU A 678 5.60 -25.67 18.92
N LEU A 679 6.56 -26.14 18.12
CA LEU A 679 7.08 -27.50 18.21
C LEU A 679 7.69 -27.84 19.56
N ALA A 680 8.41 -26.89 20.17
CA ALA A 680 8.97 -27.02 21.51
C ALA A 680 7.86 -27.10 22.59
N ALA A 681 6.76 -26.41 22.39
CA ALA A 681 5.62 -26.41 23.32
C ALA A 681 4.81 -27.71 23.30
N GLN A 682 4.84 -28.45 22.19
CA GLN A 682 4.12 -29.75 22.05
C GLN A 682 4.67 -30.89 22.92
N LYS A 683 5.79 -30.71 23.63
CA LYS A 683 6.23 -31.68 24.61
C LYS A 683 5.13 -31.90 25.64
N ALA A 684 4.61 -33.12 25.71
CA ALA A 684 3.65 -33.50 26.76
C ALA A 684 4.16 -33.03 28.12
N PRO A 685 3.32 -32.45 28.98
CA PRO A 685 3.73 -32.15 30.34
C PRO A 685 4.25 -33.45 30.97
N PRO A 686 5.26 -33.40 31.84
CA PRO A 686 5.71 -34.56 32.55
C PRO A 686 4.45 -35.19 33.15
N LYS A 687 4.25 -36.51 32.91
CA LYS A 687 3.18 -37.24 33.59
C LYS A 687 3.27 -36.83 35.06
N LYS A 688 2.24 -36.22 35.63
CA LYS A 688 2.11 -36.11 37.07
C LYS A 688 2.48 -37.49 37.58
N GLU A 689 3.55 -37.61 38.37
CA GLU A 689 3.78 -38.79 39.17
C GLU A 689 2.48 -38.99 39.96
N VAL A 690 1.72 -39.99 39.55
CA VAL A 690 0.51 -40.34 40.29
C VAL A 690 1.02 -40.70 41.64
N ASP A 691 0.66 -39.91 42.64
CA ASP A 691 1.03 -40.11 44.03
C ASP A 691 0.60 -41.54 44.37
N LEU A 692 1.56 -42.40 44.64
CA LEU A 692 1.33 -43.81 44.96
C LEU A 692 0.42 -43.99 46.15
N SER A 693 0.16 -42.96 46.94
CA SER A 693 -0.83 -42.90 48.00
C SER A 693 -2.25 -43.14 47.53
N GLU A 694 -2.64 -42.68 46.35
CA GLU A 694 -3.98 -42.98 45.77
C GLU A 694 -4.11 -44.42 45.30
N LYS A 695 -3.05 -45.08 44.82
CA LYS A 695 -3.08 -46.49 44.49
C LYS A 695 -3.17 -47.43 45.68
N GLN A 696 -2.72 -46.98 46.84
CA GLN A 696 -2.92 -47.74 48.09
C GLN A 696 -4.34 -47.63 48.66
N PHE A 697 -5.02 -46.53 48.39
CA PHE A 697 -6.40 -46.31 48.83
C PHE A 697 -7.37 -47.31 48.19
N PHE A 698 -7.23 -47.57 46.86
CA PHE A 698 -8.09 -48.56 46.16
C PHE A 698 -7.73 -50.03 46.42
N ARG A 699 -6.59 -50.37 47.01
CA ARG A 699 -6.26 -51.74 47.41
C ARG A 699 -6.88 -52.18 48.75
N ARG A 700 -7.43 -51.28 49.54
CA ARG A 700 -8.09 -51.61 50.85
C ARG A 700 -9.55 -51.92 50.72
N PHE A 701 -10.16 -51.78 49.58
CA PHE A 701 -11.56 -52.18 49.36
C PHE A 701 -11.64 -53.41 48.43
N LYS A 702 -11.07 -54.54 48.84
CA LYS A 702 -11.55 -55.84 48.33
C LYS A 702 -12.66 -56.29 49.28
N PHE A 703 -13.90 -56.16 48.76
CA PHE A 703 -15.02 -56.86 49.38
C PHE A 703 -14.75 -58.35 49.34
N ASN A 704 -14.64 -59.01 50.46
CA ASN A 704 -14.80 -60.46 50.56
C ASN A 704 -16.26 -60.75 50.31
N ALA A 705 -16.56 -61.42 49.21
CA ALA A 705 -17.80 -62.17 49.00
C ALA A 705 -17.62 -63.60 49.43
#